data_ffba4ce13a78c402ba4e3fc2d29875be
#
_entry.id   ffba4ce13a78c402ba4e3fc2d29875be
#
_cell.length_a   1.000
_cell.length_b   1.000
_cell.length_c   1.000
_cell.angle_alpha   90.00
_cell.angle_beta   90.00
_cell.angle_gamma   90.00
#
_symmetry.space_group_name_H-M   'P 1'
#
loop_
_entity.id
_entity.type
_entity.pdbx_description
1 polymer ?
#
loop_
_entity_poly.entity_id
_entity_poly.type
_entity_poly.pdbx_seq_one_letter_code
_entity_poly.pdbx_strand_id
1 'polypeptide(L)'
;MFRLLSLILICYISWSVRAQLQRKPLLGARIEYVSENGNSGCKVVQVVRGTSVELKLQEKDIITKIGEKTFTSADEFIRQFLTYEPGKEIQLSVLRGKKNLTLKAKVVARPYETDENATVIYDEANYKGGLLRVIINKPFKENKMPAMLFIPGYTCSSIDELTNDHPYKRIVDAYVDAGYVTLRIEKSGLGDSKNTPPCESCDLLDEIENFEVGLKKLKSLPYVDTNQIIIVGHSMGGIIAPAISAKHNVAGVVVYGTTAKSWFEYQIEMYRVQNALAGMNPIEVEQSVVEQYDLNYRYFVKKEKLEDLAKDPKADSVLRTFWQYDGNGKIYSRNAEYWRQIQDYPHLENWKNTTAKVLVQFGESDFQAFSRTDHQQIVNTVNYFHPGNATLMTYPATDHYFAKSGTMQEAYNKFAEGKTQQLFDEYNPEVGLSAVRWSNEILAKKDNEPPTDKGWKKLKTERYPGKQDDITFINEKEGWYVNGYGSIYHSKDGGDTWEKQIEKKGTFFRCIAFVDSLRGFAGTVGTDYFPNVTDTIPLYGTTDGGKTWNPVSYAGPYVKGLCAIDIVREQYINHGKTDYKIHIYAVGRVGSPANMLVSHDGGSSWSSSSMNKDCKMLFDIKMFDQNNGVVCAATDENIEKSNALILKTSDGGKTWLKVYQSARPFETTWKASFPTEKIGYVTIQSYNPDPNVKQQRIAKTTDGGLTWQEINLVEDASAREFGIGFIDENHGFVGTMNSGYETIDGGKTWTTIDLGRACNKIRIYKDATGKVYGYSIGVDVFKL
;
A
#
# COMPACT_ATOMS: atom_id res chain seq x y z
N MET A 1 -31.76 66.22 20.05
CA MET A 1 -31.30 65.07 20.84
C MET A 1 -30.60 64.13 19.85
N PHE A 2 -29.29 64.29 19.71
CA PHE A 2 -28.41 63.61 18.70
C PHE A 2 -28.03 62.26 19.23
N ARG A 3 -28.20 61.19 18.45
CA ARG A 3 -27.53 59.89 18.66
C ARG A 3 -26.46 59.74 17.61
N LEU A 4 -25.19 59.70 18.06
CA LEU A 4 -24.04 59.30 17.30
C LEU A 4 -24.10 57.77 17.03
N LEU A 5 -24.07 57.41 15.76
CA LEU A 5 -23.71 56.06 15.32
C LEU A 5 -22.20 55.99 15.10
N SER A 6 -21.48 55.24 15.92
CA SER A 6 -20.08 54.94 15.72
C SER A 6 -19.99 53.75 14.77
N LEU A 7 -19.53 53.98 13.52
CA LEU A 7 -19.08 52.91 12.60
C LEU A 7 -17.74 52.40 13.07
N ILE A 8 -17.69 51.17 13.54
CA ILE A 8 -16.44 50.44 13.73
C ILE A 8 -16.04 49.82 12.38
N LEU A 9 -15.04 50.44 11.75
CA LEU A 9 -14.39 49.93 10.55
C LEU A 9 -13.42 48.80 10.99
N ILE A 10 -13.83 47.51 10.86
CA ILE A 10 -12.94 46.37 11.06
C ILE A 10 -12.07 46.26 9.80
N CYS A 11 -10.88 46.80 9.86
CA CYS A 11 -9.81 46.51 8.88
C CYS A 11 -9.40 45.04 9.03
N TYR A 12 -9.85 44.19 8.14
CA TYR A 12 -9.22 42.87 7.92
C TYR A 12 -7.82 43.09 7.35
N ILE A 13 -6.82 43.14 8.23
CA ILE A 13 -5.42 43.02 7.81
C ILE A 13 -5.22 41.54 7.45
N SER A 14 -5.31 41.23 6.16
CA SER A 14 -4.81 39.94 5.64
C SER A 14 -3.28 39.95 5.83
N TRP A 15 -2.82 39.34 6.90
CA TRP A 15 -1.42 38.98 7.02
C TRP A 15 -1.15 37.89 5.98
N SER A 16 -0.74 38.26 4.78
CA SER A 16 0.01 37.38 3.93
C SER A 16 1.30 37.08 4.67
N VAL A 17 1.44 35.86 5.20
CA VAL A 17 2.72 35.38 5.72
C VAL A 17 3.66 35.34 4.51
N ARG A 18 4.44 36.40 4.32
CA ARG A 18 5.55 36.35 3.36
C ARG A 18 6.57 35.38 3.93
N ALA A 19 6.95 34.38 3.13
CA ALA A 19 8.07 33.52 3.47
C ALA A 19 9.28 34.37 3.89
N GLN A 20 9.92 34.01 5.03
CA GLN A 20 11.08 34.72 5.53
C GLN A 20 12.31 34.51 4.64
N LEU A 21 12.33 33.40 3.87
CA LEU A 21 13.40 33.07 2.94
C LEU A 21 13.25 33.83 1.63
N GLN A 22 14.26 34.65 1.33
CA GLN A 22 14.40 35.32 0.03
C GLN A 22 15.16 34.42 -0.94
N ARG A 23 14.97 34.66 -2.25
CA ARG A 23 15.76 34.01 -3.29
C ARG A 23 17.21 34.43 -3.19
N LYS A 24 18.14 33.47 -3.22
CA LYS A 24 19.58 33.74 -3.25
C LYS A 24 20.01 34.36 -4.59
N PRO A 25 21.16 35.05 -4.64
CA PRO A 25 21.71 35.58 -5.87
C PRO A 25 22.07 34.50 -6.86
N LEU A 26 21.88 34.80 -8.15
CA LEU A 26 22.27 33.96 -9.29
C LEU A 26 23.45 34.57 -10.02
N LEU A 27 24.61 33.92 -9.98
CA LEU A 27 25.77 34.33 -10.80
C LEU A 27 25.47 34.03 -12.28
N GLY A 28 25.11 32.81 -12.61
CA GLY A 28 24.77 32.34 -13.95
C GLY A 28 25.94 32.27 -14.91
N ALA A 29 27.13 31.97 -14.39
CA ALA A 29 28.33 31.69 -15.16
C ALA A 29 29.03 30.45 -14.62
N ARG A 30 29.64 29.67 -15.50
CA ARG A 30 30.60 28.63 -15.14
C ARG A 30 31.96 29.27 -14.97
N ILE A 31 32.62 29.04 -13.84
CA ILE A 31 33.91 29.59 -13.49
C ILE A 31 34.88 28.53 -13.00
N GLU A 32 36.16 28.75 -13.20
CA GLU A 32 37.26 27.92 -12.72
C GLU A 32 38.32 28.81 -12.07
N TYR A 33 38.87 28.41 -10.91
CA TYR A 33 39.96 29.16 -10.30
C TYR A 33 41.28 28.85 -11.04
N VAL A 34 41.94 29.92 -11.44
CA VAL A 34 43.25 29.85 -12.15
C VAL A 34 44.29 30.67 -11.42
N SER A 35 45.54 30.19 -11.50
CA SER A 35 46.74 30.92 -11.06
C SER A 35 47.79 30.81 -12.13
N GLU A 36 47.75 31.68 -13.12
CA GLU A 36 48.58 31.64 -14.30
C GLU A 36 49.26 33.03 -14.55
N ASN A 37 50.52 33.01 -14.91
CA ASN A 37 51.27 34.22 -15.30
C ASN A 37 51.22 35.38 -14.28
N GLY A 38 51.21 35.07 -12.97
CA GLY A 38 51.14 36.08 -11.90
C GLY A 38 49.73 36.64 -11.65
N ASN A 39 48.71 36.19 -12.35
CA ASN A 39 47.33 36.55 -12.14
C ASN A 39 46.57 35.37 -11.51
N SER A 40 45.91 35.61 -10.38
CA SER A 40 45.07 34.59 -9.70
C SER A 40 43.63 35.11 -9.66
N GLY A 41 42.66 34.20 -9.93
CA GLY A 41 41.26 34.57 -9.90
C GLY A 41 40.34 33.54 -10.53
N CYS A 42 39.04 33.80 -10.58
CA CYS A 42 38.06 32.95 -11.22
C CYS A 42 37.92 33.30 -12.71
N LYS A 43 38.39 32.37 -13.56
CA LYS A 43 38.23 32.46 -15.01
C LYS A 43 36.80 32.06 -15.38
N VAL A 44 36.15 32.90 -16.17
CA VAL A 44 34.83 32.64 -16.73
C VAL A 44 34.99 31.69 -17.90
N VAL A 45 34.42 30.50 -17.76
CA VAL A 45 34.40 29.46 -18.79
C VAL A 45 33.21 29.64 -19.72
N GLN A 46 32.06 30.02 -19.15
CA GLN A 46 30.82 30.20 -19.88
C GLN A 46 29.93 31.21 -19.14
N VAL A 47 29.23 32.07 -19.90
CA VAL A 47 28.19 32.96 -19.40
C VAL A 47 26.84 32.42 -19.88
N VAL A 48 25.88 32.19 -18.96
CA VAL A 48 24.58 31.61 -19.28
C VAL A 48 23.44 32.59 -19.05
N ARG A 49 23.33 33.14 -17.82
CA ARG A 49 22.20 34.01 -17.40
C ARG A 49 22.54 34.80 -16.12
N GLY A 50 21.58 35.53 -15.59
CA GLY A 50 21.70 36.13 -14.27
C GLY A 50 22.66 37.27 -14.17
N THR A 51 23.30 37.47 -13.00
CA THR A 51 24.17 38.60 -12.69
C THR A 51 25.38 38.70 -13.63
N SER A 52 25.87 37.57 -14.14
CA SER A 52 26.98 37.56 -15.10
C SER A 52 26.65 38.24 -16.41
N VAL A 53 25.42 38.13 -16.90
CA VAL A 53 24.92 38.81 -18.09
C VAL A 53 24.78 40.32 -17.82
N GLU A 54 24.21 40.69 -16.68
CA GLU A 54 24.07 42.11 -16.27
C GLU A 54 25.42 42.79 -16.11
N LEU A 55 26.43 42.07 -15.61
CA LEU A 55 27.82 42.54 -15.50
C LEU A 55 28.53 42.58 -16.85
N LYS A 56 27.95 42.02 -17.92
CA LYS A 56 28.58 41.87 -19.23
C LYS A 56 29.91 41.11 -19.16
N LEU A 57 29.97 40.08 -18.32
CA LEU A 57 31.09 39.11 -18.28
C LEU A 57 31.21 38.41 -19.62
N GLN A 58 32.45 38.08 -19.99
CA GLN A 58 32.77 37.33 -21.21
C GLN A 58 33.59 36.09 -20.88
N GLU A 59 33.53 35.12 -21.74
CA GLU A 59 34.40 33.96 -21.64
C GLU A 59 35.87 34.40 -21.65
N LYS A 60 36.70 33.71 -20.86
CA LYS A 60 38.11 34.02 -20.59
C LYS A 60 38.35 35.28 -19.72
N ASP A 61 37.34 35.99 -19.24
CA ASP A 61 37.51 36.97 -18.18
C ASP A 61 38.06 36.31 -16.92
N ILE A 62 38.98 36.96 -16.20
CA ILE A 62 39.45 36.50 -14.89
C ILE A 62 38.94 37.51 -13.84
N ILE A 63 38.01 37.04 -12.98
CA ILE A 63 37.50 37.82 -11.86
C ILE A 63 38.55 37.76 -10.76
N THR A 64 39.09 38.93 -10.36
CA THR A 64 40.16 39.02 -9.37
C THR A 64 39.71 39.55 -8.01
N LYS A 65 38.58 40.27 -7.95
CA LYS A 65 37.99 40.77 -6.70
C LYS A 65 36.48 40.83 -6.83
N ILE A 66 35.80 40.71 -5.68
CA ILE A 66 34.37 41.01 -5.47
C ILE A 66 34.25 42.11 -4.41
N GLY A 67 33.77 43.30 -4.81
CA GLY A 67 33.96 44.49 -4.01
C GLY A 67 35.45 44.73 -3.77
N GLU A 68 35.84 44.91 -2.51
CA GLU A 68 37.24 45.05 -2.11
C GLU A 68 37.91 43.71 -1.70
N LYS A 69 37.16 42.60 -1.70
CA LYS A 69 37.64 41.29 -1.22
C LYS A 69 38.29 40.50 -2.35
N THR A 70 39.41 39.86 -2.02
CA THR A 70 40.05 38.82 -2.82
C THR A 70 39.58 37.44 -2.37
N PHE A 71 39.89 36.40 -3.13
CA PHE A 71 39.59 34.99 -2.85
C PHE A 71 40.69 34.11 -3.39
N THR A 72 40.81 32.90 -2.82
CA THR A 72 41.89 31.94 -3.12
C THR A 72 41.33 30.65 -3.83
N SER A 73 40.02 30.58 -4.03
CA SER A 73 39.33 29.47 -4.71
C SER A 73 38.02 29.94 -5.34
N ALA A 74 37.48 29.15 -6.26
CA ALA A 74 36.16 29.39 -6.83
C ALA A 74 35.06 29.28 -5.76
N ASP A 75 35.17 28.36 -4.83
CA ASP A 75 34.23 28.18 -3.73
C ASP A 75 34.20 29.39 -2.79
N GLU A 76 35.37 29.98 -2.51
CA GLU A 76 35.46 31.20 -1.71
C GLU A 76 34.78 32.38 -2.42
N PHE A 77 35.01 32.51 -3.72
CA PHE A 77 34.33 33.55 -4.53
C PHE A 77 32.81 33.34 -4.49
N ILE A 78 32.33 32.14 -4.71
CA ILE A 78 30.91 31.82 -4.68
C ILE A 78 30.32 32.11 -3.28
N ARG A 79 30.99 31.69 -2.20
CA ARG A 79 30.52 32.04 -0.83
C ARG A 79 30.43 33.54 -0.61
N GLN A 80 31.40 34.31 -1.08
CA GLN A 80 31.35 35.78 -0.99
C GLN A 80 30.22 36.35 -1.86
N PHE A 81 30.03 35.85 -3.11
CA PHE A 81 28.95 36.27 -4.00
C PHE A 81 27.55 36.00 -3.38
N LEU A 82 27.36 34.86 -2.74
CA LEU A 82 26.10 34.49 -2.09
C LEU A 82 25.74 35.37 -0.87
N THR A 83 26.65 36.22 -0.39
CA THR A 83 26.33 37.20 0.67
C THR A 83 25.65 38.47 0.15
N TYR A 84 25.65 38.70 -1.16
CA TYR A 84 24.99 39.86 -1.76
C TYR A 84 23.48 39.65 -1.85
N GLU A 85 22.73 40.69 -1.57
CA GLU A 85 21.27 40.67 -1.69
C GLU A 85 20.84 40.93 -3.14
N PRO A 86 19.91 40.17 -3.71
CA PRO A 86 19.33 40.50 -5.02
C PRO A 86 18.75 41.90 -5.06
N GLY A 87 18.97 42.58 -6.20
CA GLY A 87 18.58 43.97 -6.42
C GLY A 87 19.60 45.02 -5.93
N LYS A 88 20.57 44.62 -5.09
CA LYS A 88 21.68 45.50 -4.67
C LYS A 88 22.78 45.54 -5.72
N GLU A 89 23.56 46.60 -5.72
CA GLU A 89 24.71 46.74 -6.63
C GLU A 89 25.86 45.82 -6.18
N ILE A 90 26.46 45.12 -7.14
CA ILE A 90 27.72 44.39 -7.00
C ILE A 90 28.77 44.99 -7.92
N GLN A 91 30.03 44.98 -7.47
CA GLN A 91 31.18 45.40 -8.25
C GLN A 91 32.19 44.29 -8.33
N LEU A 92 32.65 43.92 -9.55
CA LEU A 92 33.71 42.97 -9.78
C LEU A 92 34.92 43.65 -10.43
N SER A 93 36.13 43.30 -9.97
CA SER A 93 37.36 43.61 -10.68
C SER A 93 37.68 42.45 -11.61
N VAL A 94 37.86 42.72 -12.88
CA VAL A 94 37.98 41.70 -13.94
C VAL A 94 39.18 42.03 -14.82
N LEU A 95 40.01 41.00 -15.08
CA LEU A 95 41.07 41.09 -16.09
C LEU A 95 40.55 40.49 -17.40
N ARG A 96 40.39 41.35 -18.43
CA ARG A 96 39.99 40.95 -19.80
C ARG A 96 41.19 41.12 -20.75
N GLY A 97 41.81 40.03 -21.11
CA GLY A 97 43.08 40.07 -21.82
C GLY A 97 44.17 40.72 -20.96
N LYS A 98 44.63 41.92 -21.36
CA LYS A 98 45.63 42.72 -20.60
C LYS A 98 45.02 43.93 -19.90
N LYS A 99 43.66 44.11 -19.93
CA LYS A 99 42.97 45.30 -19.38
C LYS A 99 42.29 44.95 -18.05
N ASN A 100 42.55 45.76 -17.03
CA ASN A 100 41.79 45.71 -15.78
C ASN A 100 40.50 46.52 -15.96
N LEU A 101 39.38 45.89 -15.68
CA LEU A 101 38.04 46.46 -15.76
C LEU A 101 37.37 46.41 -14.41
N THR A 102 36.52 47.40 -14.13
CA THR A 102 35.59 47.39 -13.02
C THR A 102 34.19 47.28 -13.61
N LEU A 103 33.51 46.14 -13.35
CA LEU A 103 32.17 45.90 -13.82
C LEU A 103 31.18 46.04 -12.66
N LYS A 104 30.05 46.72 -12.92
CA LYS A 104 28.98 46.93 -11.93
C LYS A 104 27.66 46.54 -12.51
N ALA A 105 26.83 45.90 -11.69
CA ALA A 105 25.45 45.57 -12.02
C ALA A 105 24.60 45.35 -10.76
N LYS A 106 23.29 45.28 -10.92
CA LYS A 106 22.43 44.78 -9.86
C LYS A 106 22.49 43.26 -9.81
N VAL A 107 22.54 42.71 -8.61
CA VAL A 107 22.50 41.28 -8.38
C VAL A 107 21.13 40.73 -8.79
N VAL A 108 21.13 39.71 -9.64
CA VAL A 108 19.90 39.02 -10.08
C VAL A 108 19.58 37.90 -9.10
N ALA A 109 18.33 37.78 -8.69
CA ALA A 109 17.82 36.69 -7.89
C ALA A 109 17.73 35.39 -8.73
N ARG A 110 17.83 34.24 -8.10
CA ARG A 110 17.38 33.01 -8.73
C ARG A 110 15.92 33.14 -9.15
N PRO A 111 15.51 32.67 -10.34
CA PRO A 111 14.10 32.67 -10.74
C PRO A 111 13.27 31.74 -9.89
N TYR A 112 11.97 31.91 -9.89
CA TYR A 112 11.03 30.93 -9.40
C TYR A 112 10.73 29.96 -10.53
N GLU A 113 10.62 28.67 -10.19
CA GLU A 113 10.11 27.67 -11.12
C GLU A 113 8.66 27.98 -11.50
N THR A 114 8.28 27.61 -12.71
CA THR A 114 6.90 27.65 -13.20
C THR A 114 6.49 26.24 -13.65
N ASP A 115 5.20 25.97 -13.60
CA ASP A 115 4.61 24.71 -14.00
C ASP A 115 3.30 25.00 -14.74
N GLU A 116 3.04 24.32 -15.85
CA GLU A 116 1.84 24.55 -16.65
C GLU A 116 0.59 23.92 -16.02
N ASN A 117 0.76 22.89 -15.20
CA ASN A 117 -0.30 22.08 -14.59
C ASN A 117 -0.49 22.35 -13.09
N ALA A 118 0.38 23.18 -12.49
CA ALA A 118 0.36 23.43 -11.06
C ALA A 118 0.82 24.86 -10.69
N THR A 119 0.36 25.35 -9.55
CA THR A 119 0.96 26.51 -8.88
C THR A 119 2.21 26.07 -8.15
N VAL A 120 3.37 26.66 -8.48
CA VAL A 120 4.61 26.43 -7.72
C VAL A 120 4.68 27.39 -6.54
N ILE A 121 4.75 26.85 -5.35
CA ILE A 121 4.78 27.58 -4.08
C ILE A 121 6.14 27.39 -3.43
N TYR A 122 6.84 28.50 -3.18
CA TYR A 122 8.07 28.52 -2.41
C TYR A 122 7.76 28.84 -0.95
N ASP A 123 7.97 27.88 -0.09
CA ASP A 123 7.65 27.93 1.34
C ASP A 123 8.89 27.56 2.17
N GLU A 124 8.77 27.47 3.47
CA GLU A 124 9.86 27.21 4.39
C GLU A 124 9.44 26.27 5.53
N ALA A 125 10.43 25.63 6.14
CA ALA A 125 10.24 24.79 7.30
C ALA A 125 11.36 25.00 8.32
N ASN A 126 11.02 25.02 9.61
CA ASN A 126 12.00 25.17 10.69
C ASN A 126 12.85 23.92 10.84
N TYR A 127 14.17 24.11 10.93
CA TYR A 127 15.13 23.02 11.12
C TYR A 127 16.37 23.52 11.89
N LYS A 128 16.67 22.93 13.03
CA LYS A 128 17.88 23.22 13.86
C LYS A 128 18.16 24.71 14.08
N GLY A 129 17.12 25.48 14.34
CA GLY A 129 17.22 26.93 14.55
C GLY A 129 17.33 27.79 13.29
N GLY A 130 17.34 27.17 12.11
CA GLY A 130 17.30 27.82 10.80
C GLY A 130 16.03 27.47 10.02
N LEU A 131 16.05 27.81 8.74
CA LEU A 131 14.95 27.59 7.81
C LEU A 131 15.43 26.82 6.57
N LEU A 132 14.72 25.75 6.23
CA LEU A 132 14.89 25.02 4.97
C LEU A 132 13.94 25.54 3.91
N ARG A 133 14.41 25.64 2.67
CA ARG A 133 13.55 25.94 1.52
C ARG A 133 12.70 24.72 1.18
N VAL A 134 11.40 24.95 1.02
CA VAL A 134 10.41 23.98 0.56
C VAL A 134 9.83 24.45 -0.78
N ILE A 135 9.71 23.56 -1.74
CA ILE A 135 9.13 23.80 -3.07
C ILE A 135 7.96 22.85 -3.25
N ILE A 136 6.78 23.40 -3.47
CA ILE A 136 5.52 22.67 -3.57
C ILE A 136 4.92 22.92 -4.95
N ASN A 137 4.63 21.86 -5.71
CA ASN A 137 3.78 21.97 -6.89
C ASN A 137 2.36 21.54 -6.49
N LYS A 138 1.42 22.49 -6.52
CA LYS A 138 0.01 22.30 -6.19
C LYS A 138 -0.82 22.30 -7.48
N PRO A 139 -1.36 21.15 -7.94
CA PRO A 139 -2.26 21.08 -9.09
C PRO A 139 -3.47 22.03 -8.94
N PHE A 140 -4.06 22.44 -10.06
CA PHE A 140 -5.23 23.34 -10.09
C PHE A 140 -6.53 22.60 -9.69
N LYS A 141 -6.58 22.11 -8.46
CA LYS A 141 -7.76 21.42 -7.88
C LYS A 141 -8.12 22.07 -6.56
N GLU A 142 -9.42 22.11 -6.23
CA GLU A 142 -9.92 22.73 -4.99
C GLU A 142 -10.04 21.73 -3.81
N ASN A 143 -10.31 20.46 -4.11
CA ASN A 143 -10.45 19.42 -3.09
C ASN A 143 -9.09 19.01 -2.49
N LYS A 144 -9.13 18.29 -1.37
CA LYS A 144 -7.92 17.63 -0.85
C LYS A 144 -7.38 16.64 -1.87
N MET A 145 -6.08 16.64 -2.03
CA MET A 145 -5.36 15.87 -3.06
C MET A 145 -4.41 14.87 -2.43
N PRO A 146 -4.13 13.74 -3.10
CA PRO A 146 -3.01 12.90 -2.73
C PRO A 146 -1.71 13.70 -2.85
N ALA A 147 -0.67 13.26 -2.14
CA ALA A 147 0.59 13.99 -2.13
C ALA A 147 1.81 13.08 -2.23
N MET A 148 2.91 13.64 -2.71
CA MET A 148 4.20 12.96 -2.85
C MET A 148 5.31 13.79 -2.21
N LEU A 149 6.12 13.15 -1.34
CA LEU A 149 7.38 13.67 -0.85
C LEU A 149 8.53 13.04 -1.65
N PHE A 150 9.37 13.86 -2.27
CA PHE A 150 10.55 13.40 -3.00
C PHE A 150 11.81 13.48 -2.13
N ILE A 151 12.59 12.37 -2.06
CA ILE A 151 13.85 12.26 -1.32
C ILE A 151 14.96 11.86 -2.30
N PRO A 152 15.91 12.78 -2.63
CA PRO A 152 17.00 12.53 -3.57
C PRO A 152 18.11 11.65 -2.97
N GLY A 153 19.12 11.32 -3.79
CA GLY A 153 20.35 10.62 -3.40
C GLY A 153 21.27 11.43 -2.46
N TYR A 154 22.47 10.93 -2.18
CA TYR A 154 23.36 11.50 -1.14
C TYR A 154 24.00 12.84 -1.48
N THR A 155 24.06 13.24 -2.74
CA THR A 155 24.77 14.44 -3.18
C THR A 155 24.26 15.71 -2.54
N CYS A 156 25.17 16.65 -2.26
CA CYS A 156 24.83 17.98 -1.80
C CYS A 156 24.50 18.91 -2.99
N SER A 157 23.50 18.52 -3.77
CA SER A 157 23.00 19.29 -4.92
C SER A 157 21.63 19.86 -4.60
N SER A 158 21.39 21.12 -5.00
CA SER A 158 20.09 21.77 -4.86
C SER A 158 19.05 21.07 -5.75
N ILE A 159 17.82 20.97 -5.24
CA ILE A 159 16.65 20.44 -5.96
C ILE A 159 15.74 21.55 -6.48
N ASP A 160 16.23 22.77 -6.48
CA ASP A 160 15.58 23.97 -7.00
C ASP A 160 16.10 24.29 -8.40
N GLU A 161 15.27 24.81 -9.25
CA GLU A 161 15.58 25.16 -10.65
C GLU A 161 16.07 23.97 -11.49
N LEU A 162 15.51 22.80 -11.26
CA LEU A 162 15.78 21.64 -12.10
C LEU A 162 15.28 21.89 -13.53
N THR A 163 16.14 21.61 -14.50
CA THR A 163 15.77 21.71 -15.93
C THR A 163 14.70 20.69 -16.29
N ASN A 164 13.90 20.95 -17.33
CA ASN A 164 12.80 20.06 -17.73
C ASN A 164 13.25 18.65 -18.15
N ASP A 165 14.51 18.50 -18.55
CA ASP A 165 15.14 17.23 -18.89
C ASP A 165 15.73 16.49 -17.67
N HIS A 166 15.85 17.17 -16.52
CA HIS A 166 16.41 16.56 -15.32
C HIS A 166 15.52 15.40 -14.81
N PRO A 167 16.07 14.20 -14.57
CA PRO A 167 15.30 13.02 -14.19
C PRO A 167 14.40 13.22 -12.97
N TYR A 168 14.86 13.93 -11.95
CA TYR A 168 14.06 14.24 -10.76
C TYR A 168 12.86 15.14 -11.10
N LYS A 169 13.05 16.13 -11.99
CA LYS A 169 11.95 16.97 -12.45
C LYS A 169 10.90 16.13 -13.15
N ARG A 170 11.31 15.25 -14.06
CA ARG A 170 10.40 14.36 -14.80
C ARG A 170 9.61 13.42 -13.90
N ILE A 171 10.21 12.91 -12.79
CA ILE A 171 9.47 12.12 -11.79
C ILE A 171 8.45 12.99 -11.07
N VAL A 172 8.84 14.19 -10.63
CA VAL A 172 7.95 15.15 -9.96
C VAL A 172 6.79 15.51 -10.86
N ASP A 173 7.06 15.84 -12.14
CA ASP A 173 6.05 16.22 -13.13
C ASP A 173 5.04 15.09 -13.37
N ALA A 174 5.50 13.82 -13.47
CA ALA A 174 4.61 12.67 -13.61
C ALA A 174 3.58 12.58 -12.47
N TYR A 175 3.98 12.90 -11.23
CA TYR A 175 3.04 12.96 -10.10
C TYR A 175 2.14 14.21 -10.15
N VAL A 176 2.66 15.36 -10.53
CA VAL A 176 1.87 16.60 -10.73
C VAL A 176 0.77 16.38 -11.76
N ASP A 177 1.13 15.81 -12.92
CA ASP A 177 0.22 15.51 -14.02
C ASP A 177 -0.89 14.52 -13.60
N ALA A 178 -0.57 13.60 -12.70
CA ALA A 178 -1.53 12.68 -12.10
C ALA A 178 -2.41 13.34 -11.01
N GLY A 179 -2.14 14.61 -10.65
CA GLY A 179 -2.93 15.38 -9.69
C GLY A 179 -2.47 15.29 -8.25
N TYR A 180 -1.23 14.88 -8.00
CA TYR A 180 -0.62 14.88 -6.67
C TYR A 180 -0.03 16.25 -6.33
N VAL A 181 -0.21 16.69 -5.10
CA VAL A 181 0.63 17.74 -4.52
C VAL A 181 2.03 17.15 -4.32
N THR A 182 3.06 17.74 -4.93
CA THR A 182 4.43 17.28 -4.72
C THR A 182 5.19 18.24 -3.82
N LEU A 183 6.03 17.71 -2.94
CA LEU A 183 6.90 18.49 -2.09
C LEU A 183 8.34 18.04 -2.25
N ARG A 184 9.20 19.00 -2.56
CA ARG A 184 10.66 18.89 -2.48
C ARG A 184 11.14 19.80 -1.35
N ILE A 185 12.04 19.32 -0.52
CA ILE A 185 12.70 20.13 0.51
C ILE A 185 14.21 20.10 0.28
N GLU A 186 14.85 21.26 0.32
CA GLU A 186 16.30 21.36 0.21
C GLU A 186 16.98 20.63 1.37
N LYS A 187 18.09 19.97 1.08
CA LYS A 187 19.00 19.54 2.14
C LYS A 187 19.56 20.76 2.88
N SER A 188 19.90 20.54 4.13
CA SER A 188 20.49 21.56 5.00
C SER A 188 21.61 22.31 4.30
N GLY A 189 21.63 23.63 4.39
CA GLY A 189 22.63 24.52 3.79
C GLY A 189 22.47 24.81 2.28
N LEU A 190 21.58 24.07 1.57
CA LEU A 190 21.40 24.21 0.13
C LEU A 190 20.27 25.17 -0.25
N GLY A 191 20.23 25.51 -1.54
CA GLY A 191 19.22 26.39 -2.12
C GLY A 191 19.14 27.70 -1.37
N ASP A 192 17.92 28.17 -1.11
CA ASP A 192 17.67 29.39 -0.33
C ASP A 192 17.67 29.16 1.19
N SER A 193 17.94 27.94 1.68
CA SER A 193 17.97 27.63 3.12
C SER A 193 18.91 28.56 3.88
N LYS A 194 18.54 28.92 5.12
CA LYS A 194 19.24 29.95 5.91
C LYS A 194 19.47 29.48 7.34
N ASN A 195 20.66 29.74 7.87
CA ASN A 195 21.07 29.40 9.24
C ASN A 195 20.95 27.91 9.58
N THR A 196 21.09 27.04 8.58
CA THR A 196 21.13 25.59 8.75
C THR A 196 22.56 25.09 8.51
N PRO A 197 22.97 23.94 9.08
CA PRO A 197 24.32 23.39 8.87
C PRO A 197 24.60 23.17 7.37
N PRO A 198 25.86 23.30 6.91
CA PRO A 198 26.23 22.94 5.54
C PRO A 198 25.93 21.46 5.26
N CYS A 199 25.41 21.14 4.06
CA CYS A 199 25.03 19.77 3.70
C CYS A 199 26.16 18.77 3.88
N GLU A 200 27.35 19.13 3.46
CA GLU A 200 28.54 18.28 3.56
C GLU A 200 28.98 17.97 5.00
N SER A 201 28.49 18.75 5.97
CA SER A 201 28.78 18.57 7.41
C SER A 201 27.70 17.73 8.11
N CYS A 202 26.55 17.56 7.50
CA CYS A 202 25.44 16.76 8.06
C CYS A 202 25.76 15.27 8.01
N ASP A 203 25.37 14.55 9.05
CA ASP A 203 25.38 13.12 9.10
C ASP A 203 24.07 12.49 8.58
N LEU A 204 23.92 11.15 8.62
CA LEU A 204 22.71 10.47 8.13
C LEU A 204 21.47 10.81 8.96
N LEU A 205 21.61 10.89 10.29
CA LEU A 205 20.50 11.20 11.19
C LEU A 205 20.00 12.63 10.98
N ASP A 206 20.91 13.57 10.73
CA ASP A 206 20.60 14.94 10.33
C ASP A 206 19.78 14.98 9.04
N GLU A 207 20.15 14.17 8.06
CA GLU A 207 19.46 14.11 6.78
C GLU A 207 18.09 13.44 6.87
N ILE A 208 17.94 12.39 7.69
CA ILE A 208 16.64 11.79 8.00
C ILE A 208 15.72 12.83 8.66
N GLU A 209 16.20 13.56 9.67
CA GLU A 209 15.43 14.61 10.34
C GLU A 209 15.01 15.72 9.35
N ASN A 210 15.89 16.12 8.43
CA ASN A 210 15.60 17.10 7.40
C ASN A 210 14.38 16.69 6.55
N PHE A 211 14.33 15.44 6.04
CA PHE A 211 13.21 14.96 5.23
C PHE A 211 11.99 14.64 6.08
N GLU A 212 12.13 14.27 7.34
CA GLU A 212 11.02 14.13 8.28
C GLU A 212 10.31 15.49 8.51
N VAL A 213 11.06 16.60 8.56
CA VAL A 213 10.50 17.95 8.57
C VAL A 213 9.72 18.23 7.28
N GLY A 214 10.22 17.77 6.13
CA GLY A 214 9.50 17.84 4.85
C GLY A 214 8.15 17.10 4.89
N LEU A 215 8.10 15.90 5.44
CA LEU A 215 6.86 15.15 5.61
C LEU A 215 5.87 15.86 6.55
N LYS A 216 6.35 16.39 7.67
CA LYS A 216 5.52 17.16 8.61
C LYS A 216 4.94 18.41 7.94
N LYS A 217 5.74 19.12 7.12
CA LYS A 217 5.29 20.25 6.33
C LYS A 217 4.21 19.85 5.34
N LEU A 218 4.42 18.76 4.58
CA LEU A 218 3.45 18.25 3.62
C LEU A 218 2.11 17.90 4.30
N LYS A 219 2.16 17.23 5.45
CA LYS A 219 0.96 16.89 6.25
C LYS A 219 0.22 18.11 6.82
N SER A 220 0.89 19.26 6.96
CA SER A 220 0.28 20.50 7.49
C SER A 220 -0.48 21.31 6.43
N LEU A 221 -0.35 20.96 5.15
CA LEU A 221 -0.98 21.70 4.06
C LEU A 221 -2.49 21.41 3.99
N PRO A 222 -3.37 22.41 4.00
CA PRO A 222 -4.82 22.22 4.13
C PRO A 222 -5.46 21.50 2.94
N TYR A 223 -4.80 21.50 1.78
CA TYR A 223 -5.23 20.88 0.53
C TYR A 223 -4.62 19.49 0.30
N VAL A 224 -3.88 18.94 1.27
CA VAL A 224 -3.33 17.58 1.23
C VAL A 224 -4.22 16.61 1.99
N ASP A 225 -4.51 15.47 1.38
CA ASP A 225 -5.06 14.32 2.10
C ASP A 225 -3.93 13.56 2.79
N THR A 226 -3.88 13.66 4.11
CA THR A 226 -2.81 13.06 4.92
C THR A 226 -2.82 11.53 4.94
N ASN A 227 -3.91 10.91 4.48
CA ASN A 227 -4.02 9.46 4.32
C ASN A 227 -3.50 8.97 2.96
N GLN A 228 -3.29 9.87 2.00
CA GLN A 228 -2.90 9.58 0.63
C GLN A 228 -1.51 10.15 0.30
N ILE A 229 -0.53 9.92 1.17
CA ILE A 229 0.85 10.38 0.97
C ILE A 229 1.73 9.23 0.50
N ILE A 230 2.47 9.47 -0.58
CA ILE A 230 3.52 8.60 -1.12
C ILE A 230 4.89 9.24 -0.84
N ILE A 231 5.84 8.46 -0.34
CA ILE A 231 7.25 8.86 -0.27
C ILE A 231 7.99 8.22 -1.45
N VAL A 232 8.70 9.03 -2.22
CA VAL A 232 9.53 8.56 -3.34
C VAL A 232 11.00 8.81 -3.02
N GLY A 233 11.78 7.75 -2.85
CA GLY A 233 13.20 7.80 -2.51
C GLY A 233 14.09 7.26 -3.63
N HIS A 234 15.11 8.03 -4.02
CA HIS A 234 16.14 7.61 -4.98
C HIS A 234 17.48 7.38 -4.29
N SER A 235 18.17 6.28 -4.64
CA SER A 235 19.52 5.99 -4.13
C SER A 235 19.54 6.00 -2.60
N MET A 236 20.31 6.86 -1.95
CA MET A 236 20.30 7.03 -0.49
C MET A 236 18.94 7.47 0.07
N GLY A 237 18.10 8.13 -0.75
CA GLY A 237 16.70 8.38 -0.40
C GLY A 237 15.90 7.09 -0.15
N GLY A 238 16.33 5.97 -0.74
CA GLY A 238 15.76 4.64 -0.48
C GLY A 238 16.12 4.04 0.89
N ILE A 239 17.14 4.58 1.57
CA ILE A 239 17.46 4.28 2.98
C ILE A 239 16.68 5.21 3.92
N ILE A 240 16.49 6.46 3.53
CA ILE A 240 15.80 7.48 4.33
C ILE A 240 14.28 7.27 4.32
N ALA A 241 13.69 6.90 3.19
CA ALA A 241 12.26 6.71 3.05
C ALA A 241 11.67 5.67 4.03
N PRO A 242 12.23 4.45 4.18
CA PRO A 242 11.77 3.49 5.19
C PRO A 242 11.99 3.96 6.62
N ALA A 243 13.08 4.71 6.90
CA ALA A 243 13.35 5.28 8.20
C ALA A 243 12.25 6.25 8.67
N ILE A 244 11.67 6.99 7.73
CA ILE A 244 10.57 7.91 7.97
C ILE A 244 9.24 7.16 8.03
N SER A 245 8.97 6.24 7.08
CA SER A 245 7.70 5.51 7.03
C SER A 245 7.51 4.53 8.19
N ALA A 246 8.59 4.01 8.78
CA ALA A 246 8.53 3.21 10.00
C ALA A 246 8.01 3.98 11.24
N LYS A 247 8.12 5.31 11.22
CA LYS A 247 7.70 6.20 12.32
C LYS A 247 6.40 6.97 12.00
N HIS A 248 6.10 7.15 10.74
CA HIS A 248 4.99 7.98 10.27
C HIS A 248 4.11 7.22 9.30
N ASN A 249 2.81 7.21 9.57
CA ASN A 249 1.84 6.60 8.67
C ASN A 249 1.81 7.33 7.32
N VAL A 250 2.04 6.58 6.24
CA VAL A 250 1.93 7.02 4.85
C VAL A 250 1.25 5.91 4.03
N ALA A 251 0.69 6.24 2.89
CA ALA A 251 -0.02 5.28 2.05
C ALA A 251 0.94 4.34 1.32
N GLY A 252 2.05 4.87 0.81
CA GLY A 252 3.01 4.09 0.07
C GLY A 252 4.43 4.65 0.12
N VAL A 253 5.39 3.78 -0.16
CA VAL A 253 6.82 4.09 -0.32
C VAL A 253 7.28 3.53 -1.66
N VAL A 254 7.85 4.36 -2.50
CA VAL A 254 8.49 3.97 -3.75
C VAL A 254 9.99 4.22 -3.61
N VAL A 255 10.81 3.23 -3.93
CA VAL A 255 12.28 3.40 -3.91
C VAL A 255 12.89 2.90 -5.21
N TYR A 256 13.88 3.64 -5.73
CA TYR A 256 14.63 3.27 -6.91
C TYR A 256 16.13 3.26 -6.61
N GLY A 257 16.84 2.21 -7.07
CA GLY A 257 18.30 2.18 -7.06
C GLY A 257 18.91 2.30 -5.65
N THR A 258 18.50 1.44 -4.72
CA THR A 258 18.96 1.44 -3.32
C THR A 258 19.58 0.11 -2.92
N THR A 259 20.07 0.00 -1.68
CA THR A 259 20.66 -1.23 -1.13
C THR A 259 19.97 -1.66 0.16
N ALA A 260 20.02 -2.96 0.45
CA ALA A 260 19.58 -3.55 1.72
C ALA A 260 20.75 -4.05 2.58
N LYS A 261 21.97 -4.00 2.05
CA LYS A 261 23.18 -4.49 2.71
C LYS A 261 23.77 -3.47 3.68
N SER A 262 24.65 -3.94 4.53
CA SER A 262 25.56 -3.08 5.27
C SER A 262 26.45 -2.28 4.31
N TRP A 263 26.91 -1.10 4.72
CA TRP A 263 27.74 -0.28 3.86
C TRP A 263 29.08 -0.96 3.52
N PHE A 264 29.63 -1.73 4.46
CA PHE A 264 30.82 -2.53 4.25
C PHE A 264 30.64 -3.56 3.13
N GLU A 265 29.56 -4.34 3.17
CA GLU A 265 29.29 -5.34 2.12
C GLU A 265 29.03 -4.69 0.75
N TYR A 266 28.25 -3.59 0.75
CA TYR A 266 27.98 -2.83 -0.47
C TYR A 266 29.30 -2.31 -1.10
N GLN A 267 30.20 -1.73 -0.30
CA GLN A 267 31.49 -1.21 -0.79
C GLN A 267 32.34 -2.31 -1.43
N ILE A 268 32.44 -3.46 -0.79
CA ILE A 268 33.25 -4.59 -1.31
C ILE A 268 32.68 -5.09 -2.64
N GLU A 269 31.36 -5.21 -2.76
CA GLU A 269 30.75 -5.61 -4.03
C GLU A 269 30.88 -4.51 -5.09
N MET A 270 30.73 -3.24 -4.70
CA MET A 270 30.88 -2.10 -5.59
C MET A 270 32.27 -2.10 -6.26
N TYR A 271 33.34 -2.35 -5.51
CA TYR A 271 34.69 -2.46 -6.10
C TYR A 271 34.78 -3.59 -7.11
N ARG A 272 34.21 -4.76 -6.85
CA ARG A 272 34.19 -5.86 -7.82
C ARG A 272 33.49 -5.48 -9.12
N VAL A 273 32.34 -4.83 -9.02
CA VAL A 273 31.54 -4.45 -10.18
C VAL A 273 32.16 -3.27 -10.93
N GLN A 274 32.46 -2.17 -10.25
CA GLN A 274 32.89 -0.94 -10.92
C GLN A 274 34.34 -1.03 -11.44
N ASN A 275 35.24 -1.70 -10.74
CA ASN A 275 36.60 -1.89 -11.23
C ASN A 275 36.64 -2.78 -12.49
N ALA A 276 35.78 -3.79 -12.57
CA ALA A 276 35.63 -4.56 -13.79
C ALA A 276 35.06 -3.71 -14.95
N LEU A 277 34.07 -2.88 -14.69
CA LEU A 277 33.51 -1.93 -15.66
C LEU A 277 34.55 -0.86 -16.08
N ALA A 278 35.48 -0.51 -15.19
CA ALA A 278 36.61 0.38 -15.50
C ALA A 278 37.71 -0.29 -16.35
N GLY A 279 37.56 -1.56 -16.68
CA GLY A 279 38.49 -2.31 -17.54
C GLY A 279 39.61 -3.04 -16.82
N MET A 280 39.59 -3.15 -15.50
CA MET A 280 40.52 -3.98 -14.75
C MET A 280 40.28 -5.46 -15.06
N ASN A 281 41.37 -6.23 -15.22
CA ASN A 281 41.25 -7.68 -15.36
C ASN A 281 40.82 -8.33 -14.02
N PRO A 282 40.30 -9.58 -14.02
CA PRO A 282 39.79 -10.22 -12.80
C PRO A 282 40.81 -10.33 -11.66
N ILE A 283 42.10 -10.44 -11.96
CA ILE A 283 43.15 -10.52 -10.94
C ILE A 283 43.35 -9.14 -10.29
N GLU A 284 43.45 -8.11 -11.10
CA GLU A 284 43.55 -6.71 -10.62
C GLU A 284 42.33 -6.31 -9.77
N VAL A 285 41.11 -6.72 -10.19
CA VAL A 285 39.87 -6.49 -9.42
C VAL A 285 40.00 -7.12 -8.03
N GLU A 286 40.38 -8.40 -7.94
CA GLU A 286 40.47 -9.05 -6.62
C GLU A 286 41.63 -8.50 -5.78
N GLN A 287 42.74 -8.10 -6.38
CA GLN A 287 43.82 -7.40 -5.67
C GLN A 287 43.30 -6.07 -5.07
N SER A 288 42.59 -5.27 -5.86
CA SER A 288 41.97 -4.04 -5.38
C SER A 288 40.99 -4.29 -4.25
N VAL A 289 40.17 -5.34 -4.35
CA VAL A 289 39.21 -5.70 -3.27
C VAL A 289 39.95 -6.07 -1.98
N VAL A 290 41.05 -6.83 -2.05
CA VAL A 290 41.86 -7.19 -0.88
C VAL A 290 42.46 -5.94 -0.23
N GLU A 291 42.99 -5.01 -1.03
CA GLU A 291 43.52 -3.74 -0.52
C GLU A 291 42.46 -2.89 0.18
N GLN A 292 41.27 -2.85 -0.38
CA GLN A 292 40.12 -2.10 0.17
C GLN A 292 39.50 -2.77 1.40
N TYR A 293 39.56 -4.12 1.47
CA TYR A 293 38.88 -4.89 2.50
C TYR A 293 39.38 -4.52 3.91
N ASP A 294 40.69 -4.49 4.15
CA ASP A 294 41.25 -4.18 5.46
C ASP A 294 40.88 -2.76 5.90
N LEU A 295 40.97 -1.78 5.02
CA LEU A 295 40.63 -0.39 5.31
C LEU A 295 39.15 -0.24 5.64
N ASN A 296 38.27 -0.84 4.82
CA ASN A 296 36.83 -0.82 5.07
C ASN A 296 36.47 -1.49 6.42
N TYR A 297 37.08 -2.64 6.71
CA TYR A 297 36.89 -3.35 7.96
C TYR A 297 37.37 -2.53 9.17
N ARG A 298 38.53 -1.94 9.12
CA ARG A 298 39.08 -1.08 10.18
C ARG A 298 38.18 0.15 10.41
N TYR A 299 37.77 0.80 9.34
CA TYR A 299 36.96 2.02 9.47
C TYR A 299 35.50 1.72 9.86
N PHE A 300 34.79 0.83 9.13
CA PHE A 300 33.37 0.61 9.30
C PHE A 300 33.03 -0.36 10.44
N VAL A 301 33.84 -1.37 10.67
CA VAL A 301 33.58 -2.41 11.68
C VAL A 301 34.32 -2.14 12.99
N LYS A 302 35.64 -1.91 12.92
CA LYS A 302 36.45 -1.59 14.13
C LYS A 302 36.33 -0.16 14.61
N LYS A 303 35.72 0.74 13.81
CA LYS A 303 35.51 2.15 14.14
C LYS A 303 36.80 2.95 14.38
N GLU A 304 37.88 2.59 13.72
CA GLU A 304 39.13 3.36 13.77
C GLU A 304 38.90 4.76 13.17
N LYS A 305 39.63 5.75 13.70
CA LYS A 305 39.50 7.14 13.20
C LYS A 305 40.22 7.32 11.88
N LEU A 306 39.70 8.16 10.97
CA LEU A 306 40.33 8.46 9.69
C LEU A 306 41.76 9.03 9.85
N GLU A 307 41.92 9.89 10.85
CA GLU A 307 43.23 10.52 11.12
C GLU A 307 44.27 9.50 11.59
N ASP A 308 43.84 8.41 12.25
CA ASP A 308 44.74 7.32 12.66
C ASP A 308 45.05 6.38 11.49
N LEU A 309 44.04 6.08 10.66
CA LEU A 309 44.20 5.30 9.43
C LEU A 309 45.14 5.99 8.44
N ALA A 310 45.03 7.31 8.29
CA ALA A 310 45.87 8.12 7.40
C ALA A 310 47.34 8.22 7.84
N LYS A 311 47.72 7.74 9.02
CA LYS A 311 49.12 7.60 9.44
C LYS A 311 49.82 6.43 8.75
N ASP A 312 49.09 5.43 8.29
CA ASP A 312 49.56 4.36 7.49
C ASP A 312 49.62 4.80 6.01
N PRO A 313 50.83 4.87 5.37
CA PRO A 313 50.95 5.38 4.00
C PRO A 313 50.13 4.59 2.98
N LYS A 314 49.94 3.27 3.17
CA LYS A 314 49.07 2.46 2.30
C LYS A 314 47.60 2.85 2.45
N ALA A 315 47.14 2.94 3.68
CA ALA A 315 45.77 3.33 3.99
C ALA A 315 45.51 4.77 3.51
N ASP A 316 46.41 5.74 3.73
CA ASP A 316 46.26 7.12 3.26
C ASP A 316 46.15 7.21 1.74
N SER A 317 46.97 6.42 1.01
CA SER A 317 46.85 6.36 -0.45
C SER A 317 45.46 5.90 -0.90
N VAL A 318 44.92 4.85 -0.31
CA VAL A 318 43.60 4.32 -0.62
C VAL A 318 42.51 5.34 -0.21
N LEU A 319 42.62 5.91 0.98
CA LEU A 319 41.68 6.94 1.46
C LEU A 319 41.55 8.13 0.51
N ARG A 320 42.69 8.65 0.02
CA ARG A 320 42.71 9.78 -0.89
C ARG A 320 42.27 9.43 -2.31
N THR A 321 42.72 8.30 -2.82
CA THR A 321 42.47 7.90 -4.21
C THR A 321 41.03 7.41 -4.41
N PHE A 322 40.53 6.54 -3.52
CA PHE A 322 39.26 5.89 -3.69
C PHE A 322 38.14 6.52 -2.86
N TRP A 323 38.44 6.98 -1.63
CA TRP A 323 37.39 7.55 -0.77
C TRP A 323 37.35 9.08 -0.82
N GLN A 324 38.27 9.70 -1.62
CA GLN A 324 38.35 11.15 -1.74
C GLN A 324 38.50 11.85 -0.38
N TYR A 325 39.26 11.26 0.53
CA TYR A 325 39.53 11.81 1.85
C TYR A 325 40.19 13.18 1.74
N ASP A 326 39.56 14.22 2.31
CA ASP A 326 40.02 15.61 2.22
C ASP A 326 41.10 15.97 3.26
N GLY A 327 41.42 15.06 4.19
CA GLY A 327 42.29 15.34 5.33
C GLY A 327 41.60 16.05 6.50
N ASN A 328 40.32 16.37 6.41
CA ASN A 328 39.53 17.13 7.37
C ASN A 328 38.22 16.43 7.76
N GLY A 329 38.18 15.11 7.74
CA GLY A 329 37.04 14.33 8.19
C GLY A 329 35.93 14.16 7.17
N LYS A 330 36.16 14.42 5.87
CA LYS A 330 35.21 14.12 4.81
C LYS A 330 35.74 13.01 3.89
N ILE A 331 34.85 12.09 3.56
CA ILE A 331 35.04 11.08 2.50
C ILE A 331 33.86 11.14 1.54
N TYR A 332 34.07 10.89 0.24
CA TYR A 332 33.04 11.02 -0.80
C TYR A 332 32.29 12.35 -0.73
N SER A 333 33.00 13.45 -0.44
CA SER A 333 32.50 14.81 -0.31
C SER A 333 31.47 15.02 0.84
N ARG A 334 31.36 14.10 1.78
CA ARG A 334 30.46 14.17 2.95
C ARG A 334 31.21 13.93 4.25
N ASN A 335 30.64 14.39 5.35
CA ASN A 335 31.06 14.03 6.69
C ASN A 335 31.28 12.51 6.80
N ALA A 336 32.42 12.07 7.27
CA ALA A 336 32.75 10.67 7.40
C ALA A 336 31.79 9.91 8.31
N GLU A 337 31.22 10.58 9.32
CA GLU A 337 30.22 9.99 10.21
C GLU A 337 28.93 9.63 9.48
N TYR A 338 28.56 10.35 8.41
CA TYR A 338 27.45 10.00 7.53
C TYR A 338 27.52 8.53 7.06
N TRP A 339 28.69 8.10 6.59
CA TRP A 339 28.93 6.75 6.10
C TRP A 339 29.02 5.70 7.21
N ARG A 340 29.57 6.07 8.37
CA ARG A 340 29.57 5.21 9.55
C ARG A 340 28.17 4.92 10.06
N GLN A 341 27.33 5.93 10.08
CA GLN A 341 25.95 5.77 10.49
C GLN A 341 25.18 4.88 9.50
N ILE A 342 25.43 4.98 8.18
CA ILE A 342 24.83 4.06 7.20
C ILE A 342 25.23 2.61 7.50
N GLN A 343 26.49 2.36 7.86
CA GLN A 343 26.96 1.02 8.22
C GLN A 343 26.18 0.44 9.40
N ASP A 344 25.90 1.24 10.40
CA ASP A 344 25.27 0.80 11.64
C ASP A 344 23.74 0.93 11.61
N TYR A 345 23.19 1.51 10.54
CA TYR A 345 21.78 1.81 10.45
C TYR A 345 20.94 0.53 10.26
N PRO A 346 19.83 0.37 10.98
CA PRO A 346 19.04 -0.86 10.93
C PRO A 346 18.14 -0.91 9.68
N HIS A 347 18.71 -1.05 8.49
CA HIS A 347 18.00 -0.98 7.21
C HIS A 347 16.80 -1.93 7.14
N LEU A 348 17.03 -3.22 7.41
CA LEU A 348 15.98 -4.23 7.33
C LEU A 348 14.92 -4.09 8.44
N GLU A 349 15.31 -3.57 9.61
CA GLU A 349 14.38 -3.31 10.70
C GLU A 349 13.42 -2.14 10.36
N ASN A 350 13.90 -1.11 9.65
CA ASN A 350 13.04 -0.06 9.13
C ASN A 350 12.04 -0.61 8.09
N TRP A 351 12.48 -1.49 7.20
CA TRP A 351 11.61 -2.16 6.25
C TRP A 351 10.58 -3.08 6.93
N LYS A 352 10.98 -3.81 7.96
CA LYS A 352 10.08 -4.58 8.82
C LYS A 352 8.99 -3.71 9.45
N ASN A 353 9.34 -2.51 9.90
CA ASN A 353 8.42 -1.60 10.60
C ASN A 353 7.62 -0.70 9.65
N THR A 354 7.88 -0.76 8.34
CA THR A 354 7.13 -0.05 7.31
C THR A 354 5.82 -0.78 7.02
N THR A 355 4.70 -0.26 7.51
CA THR A 355 3.35 -0.82 7.28
C THR A 355 2.71 -0.34 5.97
N ALA A 356 3.27 0.68 5.34
CA ALA A 356 2.85 1.19 4.05
C ALA A 356 3.00 0.14 2.93
N LYS A 357 2.27 0.32 1.82
CA LYS A 357 2.57 -0.41 0.59
C LYS A 357 3.93 0.03 0.04
N VAL A 358 4.71 -0.90 -0.53
CA VAL A 358 6.08 -0.64 -0.99
C VAL A 358 6.25 -1.05 -2.45
N LEU A 359 6.71 -0.12 -3.28
CA LEU A 359 7.21 -0.41 -4.62
C LEU A 359 8.73 -0.28 -4.62
N VAL A 360 9.41 -1.37 -4.89
CA VAL A 360 10.87 -1.40 -5.11
C VAL A 360 11.13 -1.43 -6.60
N GLN A 361 11.88 -0.46 -7.10
CA GLN A 361 12.20 -0.32 -8.52
C GLN A 361 13.69 -0.57 -8.73
N PHE A 362 14.04 -1.37 -9.73
CA PHE A 362 15.41 -1.75 -10.06
C PHE A 362 15.69 -1.57 -11.55
N GLY A 363 16.74 -0.81 -11.89
CA GLY A 363 17.28 -0.69 -13.23
C GLY A 363 18.35 -1.76 -13.50
N GLU A 364 18.17 -2.56 -14.53
CA GLU A 364 19.06 -3.71 -14.81
C GLU A 364 20.48 -3.29 -15.25
N SER A 365 20.66 -2.03 -15.64
CA SER A 365 21.96 -1.46 -15.99
C SER A 365 22.52 -0.51 -14.92
N ASP A 366 21.94 -0.53 -13.72
CA ASP A 366 22.38 0.28 -12.59
C ASP A 366 23.74 -0.23 -12.07
N PHE A 367 24.81 0.53 -12.33
CA PHE A 367 26.16 0.22 -11.89
C PHE A 367 26.49 0.76 -10.49
N GLN A 368 25.56 1.48 -9.85
CA GLN A 368 25.69 1.96 -8.47
C GLN A 368 24.88 1.08 -7.51
N ALA A 369 23.59 0.90 -7.75
CA ALA A 369 22.76 -0.04 -6.99
C ALA A 369 22.57 -1.35 -7.79
N PHE A 370 23.64 -1.96 -8.17
CA PHE A 370 23.77 -3.05 -9.15
C PHE A 370 23.13 -4.39 -8.72
N SER A 371 22.74 -4.53 -7.46
CA SER A 371 22.28 -5.82 -6.91
C SER A 371 20.76 -5.96 -6.97
N ARG A 372 20.24 -6.70 -7.94
CA ARG A 372 18.83 -7.10 -7.96
C ARG A 372 18.43 -7.89 -6.70
N THR A 373 19.38 -8.65 -6.14
CA THR A 373 19.16 -9.43 -4.91
C THR A 373 18.86 -8.53 -3.71
N ASP A 374 19.52 -7.37 -3.59
CA ASP A 374 19.25 -6.40 -2.52
C ASP A 374 17.83 -5.84 -2.62
N HIS A 375 17.41 -5.49 -3.84
CA HIS A 375 16.04 -5.01 -4.08
C HIS A 375 15.01 -6.10 -3.76
N GLN A 376 15.28 -7.36 -4.14
CA GLN A 376 14.43 -8.49 -3.77
C GLN A 376 14.41 -8.75 -2.25
N GLN A 377 15.52 -8.53 -1.56
CA GLN A 377 15.61 -8.68 -0.11
C GLN A 377 14.70 -7.67 0.62
N ILE A 378 14.61 -6.43 0.13
CA ILE A 378 13.65 -5.45 0.65
C ILE A 378 12.22 -6.00 0.53
N VAL A 379 11.84 -6.47 -0.66
CA VAL A 379 10.51 -7.04 -0.91
C VAL A 379 10.23 -8.25 -0.02
N ASN A 380 11.20 -9.14 0.11
CA ASN A 380 11.08 -10.33 0.96
C ASN A 380 10.92 -9.94 2.44
N THR A 381 11.68 -8.95 2.92
CA THR A 381 11.58 -8.46 4.30
C THR A 381 10.21 -7.87 4.57
N VAL A 382 9.76 -6.94 3.74
CA VAL A 382 8.44 -6.32 3.92
C VAL A 382 7.34 -7.39 3.86
N ASN A 383 7.36 -8.28 2.87
CA ASN A 383 6.31 -9.30 2.71
C ASN A 383 6.36 -10.40 3.77
N TYR A 384 7.50 -10.63 4.42
CA TYR A 384 7.59 -11.56 5.54
C TYR A 384 6.79 -11.06 6.75
N PHE A 385 6.89 -9.76 7.06
CA PHE A 385 6.21 -9.14 8.20
C PHE A 385 4.84 -8.56 7.84
N HIS A 386 4.64 -8.14 6.58
CA HIS A 386 3.42 -7.54 6.04
C HIS A 386 3.09 -8.19 4.68
N PRO A 387 2.51 -9.39 4.65
CA PRO A 387 2.27 -10.15 3.42
C PRO A 387 1.51 -9.35 2.35
N GLY A 388 2.06 -9.33 1.12
CA GLY A 388 1.46 -8.62 -0.01
C GLY A 388 1.63 -7.10 -0.01
N ASN A 389 2.47 -6.54 0.88
CA ASN A 389 2.70 -5.10 0.93
C ASN A 389 3.80 -4.60 0.00
N ALA A 390 4.70 -5.47 -0.48
CA ALA A 390 5.79 -5.04 -1.34
C ALA A 390 5.81 -5.75 -2.69
N THR A 391 6.17 -4.99 -3.73
CA THR A 391 6.34 -5.47 -5.12
C THR A 391 7.66 -4.99 -5.68
N LEU A 392 8.36 -5.85 -6.46
CA LEU A 392 9.55 -5.48 -7.24
C LEU A 392 9.14 -5.22 -8.69
N MET A 393 9.57 -4.08 -9.24
CA MET A 393 9.55 -3.79 -10.67
C MET A 393 10.95 -3.63 -11.21
N THR A 394 11.24 -4.23 -12.35
CA THR A 394 12.56 -4.15 -13.02
C THR A 394 12.43 -3.47 -14.37
N TYR A 395 13.46 -2.70 -14.74
CA TYR A 395 13.50 -1.93 -15.98
C TYR A 395 14.70 -2.35 -16.79
N PRO A 396 14.51 -3.04 -17.92
CA PRO A 396 15.62 -3.42 -18.82
C PRO A 396 16.40 -2.20 -19.31
N ALA A 397 17.69 -2.37 -19.46
CA ALA A 397 18.61 -1.36 -19.99
C ALA A 397 18.57 0.00 -19.28
N THR A 398 18.03 0.08 -18.06
CA THR A 398 17.87 1.33 -17.32
C THR A 398 18.91 1.42 -16.20
N ASP A 399 19.58 2.57 -16.10
CA ASP A 399 20.67 2.82 -15.16
C ASP A 399 20.27 3.57 -13.90
N HIS A 400 21.26 3.94 -13.06
CA HIS A 400 21.07 4.68 -11.82
C HIS A 400 20.44 6.07 -12.00
N TYR A 401 20.65 6.70 -13.17
CA TYR A 401 20.11 8.02 -13.52
C TYR A 401 18.74 7.93 -14.21
N PHE A 402 18.10 6.77 -14.13
CA PHE A 402 16.82 6.46 -14.79
C PHE A 402 16.90 6.50 -16.33
N ALA A 403 18.11 6.41 -16.92
CA ALA A 403 18.32 6.49 -18.36
C ALA A 403 18.30 5.10 -19.00
N LYS A 404 17.75 5.00 -20.22
CA LYS A 404 17.88 3.82 -21.09
C LYS A 404 19.25 3.77 -21.71
N SER A 405 20.26 3.48 -20.91
CA SER A 405 21.69 3.61 -21.29
C SER A 405 22.26 2.38 -22.01
N GLY A 406 21.48 1.32 -22.21
CA GLY A 406 21.96 0.06 -22.77
C GLY A 406 22.41 -0.92 -21.70
N THR A 407 23.55 -1.57 -21.89
CA THR A 407 24.15 -2.48 -20.89
C THR A 407 24.75 -1.70 -19.72
N MET A 408 25.01 -2.38 -18.61
CA MET A 408 25.68 -1.75 -17.44
C MET A 408 27.05 -1.17 -17.81
N GLN A 409 27.77 -1.81 -18.73
CA GLN A 409 29.04 -1.28 -19.25
C GLN A 409 28.86 0.04 -20.02
N GLU A 410 27.84 0.12 -20.88
CA GLU A 410 27.55 1.34 -21.64
C GLU A 410 27.11 2.48 -20.71
N ALA A 411 26.29 2.16 -19.70
CA ALA A 411 25.89 3.10 -18.66
C ALA A 411 27.09 3.67 -17.89
N TYR A 412 27.99 2.76 -17.45
CA TYR A 412 29.21 3.14 -16.75
C TYR A 412 30.11 4.02 -17.61
N ASN A 413 30.32 3.66 -18.89
CA ASN A 413 31.17 4.42 -19.82
C ASN A 413 30.62 5.86 -20.01
N LYS A 414 29.31 6.02 -20.24
CA LYS A 414 28.68 7.33 -20.36
C LYS A 414 28.91 8.20 -19.11
N PHE A 415 28.76 7.60 -17.94
CA PHE A 415 29.02 8.27 -16.67
C PHE A 415 30.53 8.66 -16.53
N ALA A 416 31.43 7.74 -16.75
CA ALA A 416 32.89 7.96 -16.65
C ALA A 416 33.39 9.03 -17.62
N GLU A 417 32.77 9.11 -18.80
CA GLU A 417 33.06 10.13 -19.82
C GLU A 417 32.40 11.48 -19.53
N GLY A 418 31.65 11.63 -18.44
CA GLY A 418 30.94 12.87 -18.06
C GLY A 418 29.79 13.24 -18.98
N LYS A 419 29.20 12.26 -19.69
CA LYS A 419 28.06 12.47 -20.61
C LYS A 419 26.71 12.60 -19.87
N THR A 420 26.68 13.40 -18.81
CA THR A 420 25.49 13.54 -17.95
C THR A 420 24.26 14.03 -18.73
N GLN A 421 24.44 14.96 -19.69
CA GLN A 421 23.33 15.45 -20.50
C GLN A 421 22.73 14.33 -21.37
N GLN A 422 23.56 13.47 -21.96
CA GLN A 422 23.08 12.33 -22.73
C GLN A 422 22.26 11.37 -21.86
N LEU A 423 22.67 11.13 -20.61
CA LEU A 423 21.90 10.32 -19.67
C LEU A 423 20.54 10.96 -19.36
N PHE A 424 20.45 12.29 -19.26
CA PHE A 424 19.18 12.99 -19.04
C PHE A 424 18.27 12.91 -20.28
N ASP A 425 18.83 13.01 -21.48
CA ASP A 425 18.09 12.88 -22.75
C ASP A 425 17.53 11.47 -22.94
N GLU A 426 18.25 10.45 -22.46
CA GLU A 426 17.86 9.04 -22.51
C GLU A 426 16.92 8.58 -21.37
N TYR A 427 16.36 9.50 -20.59
CA TYR A 427 15.46 9.19 -19.47
C TYR A 427 14.39 8.17 -19.85
N ASN A 428 14.20 7.15 -19.01
CA ASN A 428 13.13 6.17 -19.13
C ASN A 428 11.84 6.64 -18.44
N PRO A 429 10.86 7.15 -19.18
CA PRO A 429 9.63 7.68 -18.58
C PRO A 429 8.83 6.61 -17.82
N GLU A 430 9.03 5.34 -18.16
CA GLU A 430 8.31 4.23 -17.54
C GLU A 430 8.59 4.12 -16.03
N VAL A 431 9.76 4.56 -15.56
CA VAL A 431 10.10 4.57 -14.12
C VAL A 431 9.13 5.48 -13.35
N GLY A 432 8.94 6.71 -13.79
CA GLY A 432 8.00 7.64 -13.16
C GLY A 432 6.54 7.25 -13.38
N LEU A 433 6.18 6.89 -14.62
CA LEU A 433 4.79 6.53 -14.97
C LEU A 433 4.29 5.27 -14.25
N SER A 434 5.13 4.24 -14.09
CA SER A 434 4.72 3.03 -13.36
C SER A 434 4.62 3.29 -11.85
N ALA A 435 5.48 4.15 -11.29
CA ALA A 435 5.37 4.57 -9.90
C ALA A 435 4.03 5.30 -9.65
N VAL A 436 3.62 6.18 -10.56
CA VAL A 436 2.33 6.87 -10.51
C VAL A 436 1.16 5.89 -10.66
N ARG A 437 1.20 4.98 -11.65
CA ARG A 437 0.14 3.97 -11.81
C ARG A 437 -0.02 3.13 -10.55
N TRP A 438 1.08 2.61 -10.02
CA TRP A 438 1.08 1.85 -8.78
C TRP A 438 0.54 2.67 -7.60
N SER A 439 0.94 3.93 -7.48
CA SER A 439 0.43 4.84 -6.43
C SER A 439 -1.08 5.05 -6.55
N ASN A 440 -1.59 5.27 -7.77
CA ASN A 440 -3.02 5.39 -8.02
C ASN A 440 -3.78 4.10 -7.68
N GLU A 441 -3.22 2.93 -8.01
CA GLU A 441 -3.82 1.63 -7.68
C GLU A 441 -3.96 1.42 -6.17
N ILE A 442 -2.92 1.70 -5.39
CA ILE A 442 -3.00 1.53 -3.94
C ILE A 442 -3.91 2.56 -3.27
N LEU A 443 -4.00 3.79 -3.81
CA LEU A 443 -4.89 4.83 -3.30
C LEU A 443 -6.34 4.58 -3.72
N ALA A 444 -6.60 4.16 -4.96
CA ALA A 444 -7.94 3.79 -5.42
C ALA A 444 -8.51 2.59 -4.63
N LYS A 445 -7.65 1.63 -4.28
CA LYS A 445 -8.02 0.54 -3.36
C LYS A 445 -8.39 1.09 -1.98
N LYS A 446 -7.73 2.13 -1.51
CA LYS A 446 -7.98 2.76 -0.22
C LYS A 446 -9.23 3.66 -0.21
N ASP A 447 -9.54 4.32 -1.32
CA ASP A 447 -10.75 5.14 -1.46
C ASP A 447 -12.03 4.30 -1.62
N ASN A 448 -11.90 3.05 -2.09
CA ASN A 448 -12.98 2.06 -2.15
C ASN A 448 -13.04 1.16 -0.91
N GLU A 449 -12.07 1.23 -0.01
CA GLU A 449 -12.20 0.65 1.31
C GLU A 449 -13.03 1.61 2.18
N PRO A 450 -14.17 1.18 2.76
CA PRO A 450 -14.73 1.86 3.91
C PRO A 450 -13.60 1.95 4.96
N PRO A 451 -13.57 2.94 5.87
CA PRO A 451 -12.46 3.18 6.77
C PRO A 451 -12.12 1.90 7.53
N THR A 452 -11.10 1.18 7.05
CA THR A 452 -10.65 -0.08 7.63
C THR A 452 -9.56 0.17 8.65
N ASP A 453 -9.99 0.42 9.81
CA ASP A 453 -9.31 -0.07 11.01
C ASP A 453 -9.80 -1.51 11.35
N LYS A 454 -10.26 -2.31 10.36
CA LYS A 454 -10.85 -3.64 10.61
C LYS A 454 -10.76 -4.55 9.37
N GLY A 455 -9.66 -5.22 9.22
CA GLY A 455 -9.62 -6.49 8.50
C GLY A 455 -10.29 -7.61 9.32
N TRP A 456 -10.52 -8.78 8.72
CA TRP A 456 -11.05 -9.95 9.40
C TRP A 456 -10.16 -10.34 10.59
N LYS A 457 -10.71 -10.24 11.82
CA LYS A 457 -10.02 -10.56 13.06
C LYS A 457 -10.40 -11.98 13.52
N LYS A 458 -9.42 -12.84 13.71
CA LYS A 458 -9.62 -14.16 14.28
C LYS A 458 -10.13 -14.08 15.70
N LEU A 459 -11.25 -14.78 15.98
CA LEU A 459 -11.86 -14.88 17.30
C LEU A 459 -11.34 -16.09 18.07
N LYS A 460 -11.39 -16.01 19.39
CA LYS A 460 -11.09 -17.16 20.26
C LYS A 460 -12.31 -18.04 20.38
N THR A 461 -12.24 -19.25 19.82
CA THR A 461 -13.26 -20.28 19.96
C THR A 461 -12.68 -21.55 20.57
N GLU A 462 -13.52 -22.40 21.16
CA GLU A 462 -13.09 -23.69 21.64
C GLU A 462 -12.62 -24.56 20.46
N ARG A 463 -11.43 -25.15 20.57
CA ARG A 463 -10.88 -26.02 19.54
C ARG A 463 -11.61 -27.36 19.53
N TYR A 464 -11.94 -27.82 18.33
CA TYR A 464 -12.47 -29.13 18.11
C TYR A 464 -11.84 -29.77 16.83
N PRO A 465 -11.71 -31.10 16.73
CA PRO A 465 -11.06 -31.76 15.58
C PRO A 465 -11.98 -31.79 14.36
N GLY A 466 -12.43 -30.64 13.90
CA GLY A 466 -13.32 -30.43 12.75
C GLY A 466 -13.48 -28.95 12.49
N LYS A 467 -14.50 -28.59 11.72
CA LYS A 467 -14.87 -27.20 11.46
C LYS A 467 -16.12 -26.82 12.25
N GLN A 468 -16.21 -25.58 12.64
CA GLN A 468 -17.47 -24.95 13.05
C GLN A 468 -18.36 -24.82 11.81
N ASP A 469 -19.66 -25.03 11.92
CA ASP A 469 -20.52 -25.24 10.76
C ASP A 469 -21.39 -24.05 10.36
N ASP A 470 -22.01 -23.37 11.31
CA ASP A 470 -22.83 -22.19 11.05
C ASP A 470 -22.79 -21.21 12.23
N ILE A 471 -22.98 -19.93 11.93
CA ILE A 471 -22.98 -18.83 12.89
C ILE A 471 -24.13 -17.87 12.57
N THR A 472 -24.76 -17.31 13.59
CA THR A 472 -25.82 -16.31 13.42
C THR A 472 -25.73 -15.24 14.50
N PHE A 473 -25.99 -13.99 14.12
CA PHE A 473 -26.09 -12.86 15.04
C PHE A 473 -27.41 -12.15 14.84
N ILE A 474 -28.07 -11.77 15.92
CA ILE A 474 -29.32 -10.97 15.90
C ILE A 474 -29.04 -9.47 15.99
N ASN A 475 -27.86 -9.10 16.47
CA ASN A 475 -27.33 -7.73 16.51
C ASN A 475 -25.78 -7.80 16.62
N GLU A 476 -25.09 -6.66 16.67
CA GLU A 476 -23.63 -6.61 16.76
C GLU A 476 -23.00 -7.35 17.96
N LYS A 477 -23.78 -7.58 19.01
CA LYS A 477 -23.27 -8.14 20.28
C LYS A 477 -23.70 -9.58 20.49
N GLU A 478 -24.92 -9.95 20.12
CA GLU A 478 -25.51 -11.22 20.52
C GLU A 478 -25.62 -12.19 19.34
N GLY A 479 -24.97 -13.35 19.49
CA GLY A 479 -24.95 -14.37 18.45
C GLY A 479 -24.60 -15.77 18.95
N TRP A 480 -24.79 -16.76 18.06
CA TRP A 480 -24.58 -18.17 18.34
C TRP A 480 -23.83 -18.84 17.19
N TYR A 481 -23.06 -19.88 17.51
CA TYR A 481 -22.51 -20.79 16.51
C TYR A 481 -22.68 -22.26 16.91
N VAL A 482 -22.60 -23.13 15.91
CA VAL A 482 -22.76 -24.59 16.06
C VAL A 482 -21.65 -25.36 15.38
N ASN A 483 -21.45 -26.63 15.83
CA ASN A 483 -20.49 -27.51 15.21
C ASN A 483 -20.97 -28.98 15.17
N GLY A 484 -20.18 -29.79 14.44
CA GLY A 484 -20.44 -31.25 14.28
C GLY A 484 -20.16 -32.09 15.52
N TYR A 485 -19.71 -31.48 16.62
CA TYR A 485 -19.53 -32.18 17.91
C TYR A 485 -20.78 -32.10 18.82
N GLY A 486 -21.88 -31.63 18.25
CA GLY A 486 -23.14 -31.44 18.96
C GLY A 486 -23.15 -30.26 19.92
N SER A 487 -22.27 -29.27 19.70
CA SER A 487 -22.15 -28.10 20.59
C SER A 487 -22.82 -26.88 19.98
N ILE A 488 -23.44 -26.10 20.86
CA ILE A 488 -23.98 -24.77 20.56
C ILE A 488 -23.33 -23.78 21.53
N TYR A 489 -22.81 -22.67 21.01
CA TYR A 489 -22.17 -21.62 21.78
C TYR A 489 -22.90 -20.31 21.60
N HIS A 490 -22.90 -19.47 22.64
CA HIS A 490 -23.53 -18.17 22.71
C HIS A 490 -22.54 -17.07 23.08
N SER A 491 -22.60 -15.95 22.43
CA SER A 491 -21.84 -14.73 22.71
C SER A 491 -22.80 -13.57 22.97
N LYS A 492 -22.41 -12.66 23.90
CA LYS A 492 -23.10 -11.40 24.22
C LYS A 492 -22.21 -10.15 24.00
N ASP A 493 -21.04 -10.34 23.48
CA ASP A 493 -20.01 -9.30 23.28
C ASP A 493 -19.48 -9.26 21.84
N GLY A 494 -20.28 -9.76 20.89
CA GLY A 494 -19.92 -9.73 19.47
C GLY A 494 -18.90 -10.79 19.08
N GLY A 495 -18.78 -11.89 19.85
CA GLY A 495 -17.91 -13.00 19.60
C GLY A 495 -16.55 -12.92 20.27
N ASP A 496 -16.28 -11.92 21.10
CA ASP A 496 -15.03 -11.83 21.86
C ASP A 496 -14.93 -12.93 22.91
N THR A 497 -16.07 -13.33 23.52
CA THR A 497 -16.21 -14.51 24.40
C THR A 497 -17.40 -15.38 24.00
N TRP A 498 -17.28 -16.67 24.28
CA TRP A 498 -18.28 -17.68 23.96
C TRP A 498 -18.58 -18.60 25.14
N GLU A 499 -19.86 -18.76 25.47
CA GLU A 499 -20.38 -19.69 26.46
C GLU A 499 -20.94 -20.91 25.76
N LYS A 500 -20.49 -22.13 26.12
CA LYS A 500 -21.07 -23.37 25.63
C LYS A 500 -22.42 -23.62 26.31
N GLN A 501 -23.51 -23.60 25.55
CA GLN A 501 -24.86 -23.80 26.05
C GLN A 501 -25.24 -25.28 26.13
N ILE A 502 -24.82 -26.06 25.12
CA ILE A 502 -25.10 -27.50 25.05
C ILE A 502 -23.94 -28.21 24.36
N GLU A 503 -23.74 -29.47 24.76
CA GLU A 503 -22.96 -30.47 24.07
C GLU A 503 -23.73 -31.82 24.06
N LYS A 504 -24.25 -32.19 22.89
CA LYS A 504 -25.08 -33.38 22.71
C LYS A 504 -24.33 -34.45 21.91
N LYS A 505 -23.78 -35.44 22.56
CA LYS A 505 -23.07 -36.55 21.91
C LYS A 505 -23.94 -37.25 20.87
N GLY A 506 -23.33 -37.60 19.74
CA GLY A 506 -24.01 -38.25 18.62
C GLY A 506 -24.84 -37.34 17.74
N THR A 507 -24.83 -36.03 18.02
CA THR A 507 -25.49 -34.99 17.21
C THR A 507 -24.46 -34.25 16.40
N PHE A 508 -24.79 -33.89 15.14
CA PHE A 508 -24.02 -33.01 14.30
C PHE A 508 -24.91 -31.81 13.96
N PHE A 509 -24.74 -30.66 14.65
CA PHE A 509 -25.43 -29.43 14.29
C PHE A 509 -24.79 -28.82 13.06
N ARG A 510 -25.63 -28.54 12.05
CA ARG A 510 -25.20 -28.09 10.73
C ARG A 510 -25.59 -26.64 10.39
N CYS A 511 -26.70 -26.19 10.97
CA CYS A 511 -27.21 -24.82 10.74
C CYS A 511 -27.88 -24.27 11.98
N ILE A 512 -27.90 -22.95 12.12
CA ILE A 512 -28.51 -22.25 13.24
C ILE A 512 -29.09 -20.91 12.79
N ALA A 513 -30.27 -20.55 13.34
CA ALA A 513 -30.87 -19.23 13.15
C ALA A 513 -31.68 -18.83 14.40
N PHE A 514 -31.66 -17.55 14.73
CA PHE A 514 -32.44 -16.98 15.82
C PHE A 514 -33.43 -15.90 15.32
N VAL A 515 -34.66 -16.00 15.79
CA VAL A 515 -35.71 -15.01 15.53
C VAL A 515 -35.46 -13.75 16.38
N ASP A 516 -35.14 -13.95 17.63
CA ASP A 516 -34.83 -12.93 18.63
C ASP A 516 -33.89 -13.51 19.71
N SER A 517 -33.61 -12.80 20.78
CA SER A 517 -32.71 -13.24 21.86
C SER A 517 -33.20 -14.49 22.62
N LEU A 518 -34.48 -14.87 22.48
CA LEU A 518 -35.06 -16.00 23.19
C LEU A 518 -35.37 -17.18 22.28
N ARG A 519 -35.81 -16.92 21.04
CA ARG A 519 -36.29 -17.97 20.12
C ARG A 519 -35.28 -18.26 19.02
N GLY A 520 -34.83 -19.50 18.94
CA GLY A 520 -33.89 -19.97 17.94
C GLY A 520 -34.08 -21.42 17.54
N PHE A 521 -33.46 -21.81 16.42
CA PHE A 521 -33.57 -23.16 15.84
C PHE A 521 -32.20 -23.61 15.37
N ALA A 522 -31.88 -24.88 15.65
CA ALA A 522 -30.65 -25.55 15.24
C ALA A 522 -30.97 -26.87 14.49
N GLY A 523 -30.50 -26.93 13.25
CA GLY A 523 -30.70 -28.10 12.39
C GLY A 523 -29.52 -29.09 12.44
N THR A 524 -29.80 -30.39 12.37
CA THR A 524 -28.82 -31.46 12.34
C THR A 524 -28.61 -32.00 10.93
N VAL A 525 -27.42 -32.54 10.62
CA VAL A 525 -27.15 -33.15 9.31
C VAL A 525 -27.83 -34.52 9.13
N GLY A 526 -28.30 -35.13 10.23
CA GLY A 526 -28.88 -36.46 10.28
C GLY A 526 -27.83 -37.57 10.33
N THR A 527 -28.34 -38.83 10.44
CA THR A 527 -27.52 -40.04 10.47
C THR A 527 -26.99 -40.40 9.08
N ASP A 528 -26.13 -41.41 8.98
CA ASP A 528 -25.57 -42.03 7.76
C ASP A 528 -24.58 -41.24 6.92
N TYR A 529 -24.30 -40.00 7.24
CA TYR A 529 -23.29 -39.20 6.53
C TYR A 529 -21.94 -39.20 7.26
N PHE A 530 -21.97 -39.12 8.59
CA PHE A 530 -20.77 -39.18 9.44
C PHE A 530 -20.85 -40.38 10.40
N PRO A 531 -19.75 -41.12 10.61
CA PRO A 531 -19.80 -42.47 11.27
C PRO A 531 -20.24 -42.45 12.74
N ASN A 532 -20.17 -41.33 13.44
CA ASN A 532 -20.52 -41.24 14.86
C ASN A 532 -21.80 -40.44 15.14
N VAL A 533 -22.58 -40.12 14.11
CA VAL A 533 -23.84 -39.39 14.25
C VAL A 533 -24.99 -40.38 14.36
N THR A 534 -25.62 -40.38 15.53
CA THR A 534 -26.72 -41.30 15.86
C THR A 534 -28.05 -40.56 16.12
N ASP A 535 -28.01 -39.22 16.22
CA ASP A 535 -29.20 -38.42 16.46
C ASP A 535 -30.08 -38.33 15.21
N THR A 536 -31.33 -38.74 15.34
CA THR A 536 -32.33 -38.76 14.26
C THR A 536 -33.23 -37.52 14.24
N ILE A 537 -33.06 -36.60 15.17
CA ILE A 537 -33.88 -35.40 15.26
C ILE A 537 -33.34 -34.34 14.28
N PRO A 538 -34.11 -33.93 13.27
CA PRO A 538 -33.62 -32.98 12.26
C PRO A 538 -33.53 -31.54 12.75
N LEU A 539 -34.38 -31.14 13.70
CA LEU A 539 -34.50 -29.74 14.15
C LEU A 539 -34.75 -29.66 15.66
N TYR A 540 -33.98 -28.85 16.33
CA TYR A 540 -34.12 -28.43 17.71
C TYR A 540 -34.55 -26.96 17.79
N GLY A 541 -35.38 -26.59 18.76
CA GLY A 541 -35.83 -25.24 19.04
C GLY A 541 -35.57 -24.87 20.48
N THR A 542 -35.34 -23.56 20.69
CA THR A 542 -35.26 -22.92 22.01
C THR A 542 -36.24 -21.75 22.11
N THR A 543 -36.75 -21.48 23.34
CA THR A 543 -37.57 -20.32 23.67
C THR A 543 -37.04 -19.53 24.87
N ASP A 544 -35.81 -19.86 25.31
CA ASP A 544 -35.15 -19.30 26.49
C ASP A 544 -33.70 -18.82 26.20
N GLY A 545 -33.41 -18.52 24.93
CA GLY A 545 -32.11 -18.04 24.50
C GLY A 545 -31.04 -19.13 24.40
N GLY A 546 -31.43 -20.40 24.29
CA GLY A 546 -30.56 -21.57 24.16
C GLY A 546 -30.15 -22.21 25.47
N LYS A 547 -30.76 -21.82 26.60
CA LYS A 547 -30.56 -22.53 27.88
C LYS A 547 -31.09 -23.96 27.80
N THR A 548 -32.20 -24.16 27.08
CA THR A 548 -32.76 -25.45 26.75
C THR A 548 -33.03 -25.60 25.27
N TRP A 549 -32.80 -26.78 24.74
CA TRP A 549 -33.04 -27.13 23.34
C TRP A 549 -33.91 -28.39 23.24
N ASN A 550 -35.09 -28.27 22.63
CA ASN A 550 -36.07 -29.35 22.52
C ASN A 550 -36.29 -29.76 21.07
N PRO A 551 -36.57 -31.06 20.81
CA PRO A 551 -36.99 -31.51 19.50
C PRO A 551 -38.21 -30.76 18.99
N VAL A 552 -38.18 -30.32 17.73
CA VAL A 552 -39.30 -29.65 17.06
C VAL A 552 -40.18 -30.71 16.37
N SER A 553 -41.46 -30.69 16.70
CA SER A 553 -42.46 -31.54 16.02
C SER A 553 -42.91 -30.85 14.71
N TYR A 554 -43.17 -31.64 13.68
CA TYR A 554 -43.64 -31.18 12.39
C TYR A 554 -44.63 -32.19 11.76
N ALA A 555 -45.51 -31.70 10.88
CA ALA A 555 -46.37 -32.50 10.05
C ALA A 555 -45.76 -32.79 8.68
N GLY A 556 -46.08 -33.93 8.06
CA GLY A 556 -45.64 -34.26 6.70
C GLY A 556 -44.52 -35.31 6.62
N PRO A 557 -43.83 -35.43 5.48
CA PRO A 557 -42.77 -36.42 5.25
C PRO A 557 -41.62 -36.33 6.25
N TYR A 558 -41.02 -37.50 6.56
CA TYR A 558 -39.85 -37.56 7.42
C TYR A 558 -38.67 -36.76 6.84
N VAL A 559 -38.09 -35.91 7.66
CA VAL A 559 -36.89 -35.11 7.32
C VAL A 559 -35.70 -35.76 7.99
N LYS A 560 -34.69 -36.15 7.20
CA LYS A 560 -33.53 -36.84 7.68
C LYS A 560 -32.44 -35.94 8.23
N GLY A 561 -32.34 -34.72 7.71
CA GLY A 561 -31.38 -33.72 8.16
C GLY A 561 -31.54 -32.37 7.41
N LEU A 562 -30.87 -31.35 7.92
CA LEU A 562 -30.94 -29.98 7.46
C LEU A 562 -29.52 -29.40 7.26
N CYS A 563 -29.38 -28.44 6.33
CA CYS A 563 -28.12 -27.76 6.02
C CYS A 563 -28.18 -26.22 6.15
N ALA A 564 -29.39 -25.65 6.08
CA ALA A 564 -29.57 -24.21 6.20
C ALA A 564 -30.95 -23.88 6.79
N ILE A 565 -31.01 -22.71 7.44
CA ILE A 565 -32.23 -22.08 7.93
C ILE A 565 -32.18 -20.61 7.50
N ASP A 566 -33.28 -20.09 6.93
CA ASP A 566 -33.49 -18.66 6.65
C ASP A 566 -34.78 -18.18 7.31
N ILE A 567 -34.78 -16.90 7.74
CA ILE A 567 -35.91 -16.26 8.44
C ILE A 567 -36.32 -15.01 7.70
N VAL A 568 -37.60 -14.95 7.35
CA VAL A 568 -38.24 -13.79 6.72
C VAL A 568 -39.18 -13.10 7.71
N ARG A 569 -39.11 -11.78 7.77
CA ARG A 569 -39.99 -10.93 8.56
C ARG A 569 -40.91 -10.15 7.63
N GLU A 570 -42.19 -10.54 7.59
CA GLU A 570 -43.23 -9.81 6.86
C GLU A 570 -43.82 -8.70 7.76
N GLN A 571 -43.59 -7.46 7.38
CA GLN A 571 -44.11 -6.31 8.13
C GLN A 571 -45.60 -6.11 7.85
N TYR A 572 -46.38 -5.91 8.90
CA TYR A 572 -47.81 -5.52 8.79
C TYR A 572 -48.19 -4.48 9.86
N ILE A 573 -49.31 -3.79 9.66
CA ILE A 573 -49.83 -2.81 10.63
C ILE A 573 -50.88 -3.50 11.49
N ASN A 574 -50.62 -3.53 12.80
CA ASN A 574 -51.53 -4.08 13.80
C ASN A 574 -51.92 -2.97 14.78
N HIS A 575 -53.23 -2.56 14.77
CA HIS A 575 -53.73 -1.48 15.61
C HIS A 575 -52.92 -0.18 15.56
N GLY A 576 -52.44 0.20 14.35
CA GLY A 576 -51.62 1.40 14.14
C GLY A 576 -50.15 1.27 14.55
N LYS A 577 -49.69 0.07 14.97
CA LYS A 577 -48.30 -0.25 15.27
C LYS A 577 -47.73 -1.21 14.23
N THR A 578 -46.50 -1.02 13.91
CA THR A 578 -45.74 -1.98 13.08
C THR A 578 -45.52 -3.26 13.84
N ASP A 579 -45.91 -4.39 13.28
CA ASP A 579 -45.70 -5.73 13.79
C ASP A 579 -45.13 -6.63 12.69
N TYR A 580 -44.64 -7.83 13.03
CA TYR A 580 -43.98 -8.73 12.09
C TYR A 580 -44.51 -10.14 12.20
N LYS A 581 -44.95 -10.69 11.06
CA LYS A 581 -45.18 -12.12 10.90
C LYS A 581 -43.87 -12.80 10.52
N ILE A 582 -43.50 -13.84 11.23
CA ILE A 582 -42.22 -14.55 11.06
C ILE A 582 -42.44 -15.83 10.28
N HIS A 583 -41.75 -15.92 9.16
CA HIS A 583 -41.69 -17.13 8.34
C HIS A 583 -40.30 -17.73 8.43
N ILE A 584 -40.20 -19.06 8.64
CA ILE A 584 -38.93 -19.77 8.80
C ILE A 584 -38.89 -20.93 7.82
N TYR A 585 -37.81 -21.02 7.08
CA TYR A 585 -37.56 -22.05 6.08
C TYR A 585 -36.27 -22.79 6.40
N ALA A 586 -36.34 -24.10 6.52
CA ALA A 586 -35.16 -24.93 6.74
C ALA A 586 -35.08 -26.02 5.67
N VAL A 587 -33.90 -26.17 5.06
CA VAL A 587 -33.69 -27.13 3.96
C VAL A 587 -32.52 -28.05 4.22
N GLY A 588 -32.56 -29.19 3.64
CA GLY A 588 -31.46 -30.16 3.68
C GLY A 588 -31.75 -31.43 2.88
N ARG A 589 -30.73 -32.23 2.66
CA ARG A 589 -29.42 -32.29 3.30
C ARG A 589 -28.32 -32.56 2.25
N VAL A 590 -27.07 -32.69 2.72
CA VAL A 590 -26.03 -33.43 1.99
C VAL A 590 -26.47 -34.89 1.91
N GLY A 591 -26.63 -35.43 0.69
CA GLY A 591 -27.27 -36.73 0.43
C GLY A 591 -28.81 -36.65 0.37
N SER A 592 -29.43 -37.75 -0.05
CA SER A 592 -30.88 -37.88 -0.24
C SER A 592 -31.56 -38.37 1.05
N PRO A 593 -32.85 -38.10 1.27
CA PRO A 593 -33.76 -37.29 0.47
C PRO A 593 -33.64 -35.78 0.75
N ALA A 594 -33.88 -34.97 -0.29
CA ALA A 594 -33.97 -33.51 -0.18
C ALA A 594 -35.35 -33.12 0.38
N ASN A 595 -35.38 -32.34 1.47
CA ASN A 595 -36.60 -31.93 2.15
C ASN A 595 -36.54 -30.46 2.56
N MET A 596 -37.72 -29.87 2.73
CA MET A 596 -37.91 -28.53 3.29
C MET A 596 -38.86 -28.59 4.49
N LEU A 597 -38.53 -27.90 5.58
CA LEU A 597 -39.40 -27.59 6.70
C LEU A 597 -39.78 -26.12 6.67
N VAL A 598 -41.05 -25.82 6.89
CA VAL A 598 -41.59 -24.46 6.88
C VAL A 598 -42.43 -24.19 8.11
N SER A 599 -42.27 -23.01 8.72
CA SER A 599 -43.16 -22.43 9.71
C SER A 599 -43.60 -21.05 9.25
N HIS A 600 -44.86 -20.70 9.41
CA HIS A 600 -45.43 -19.41 9.09
C HIS A 600 -45.94 -18.62 10.33
N ASP A 601 -45.63 -19.13 11.53
CA ASP A 601 -46.10 -18.60 12.83
C ASP A 601 -44.93 -18.44 13.84
N GLY A 602 -43.74 -18.15 13.33
CA GLY A 602 -42.54 -17.90 14.16
C GLY A 602 -42.01 -19.14 14.86
N GLY A 603 -42.25 -20.32 14.27
CA GLY A 603 -41.76 -21.62 14.76
C GLY A 603 -42.70 -22.34 15.73
N SER A 604 -43.92 -21.87 15.88
CA SER A 604 -44.92 -22.52 16.76
C SER A 604 -45.50 -23.81 16.15
N SER A 605 -45.66 -23.84 14.82
CA SER A 605 -46.01 -25.04 14.09
C SER A 605 -45.11 -25.20 12.83
N TRP A 606 -44.90 -26.44 12.40
CA TRP A 606 -44.03 -26.76 11.28
C TRP A 606 -44.66 -27.82 10.37
N SER A 607 -44.39 -27.66 9.07
CA SER A 607 -44.74 -28.68 8.07
C SER A 607 -43.53 -28.97 7.19
N SER A 608 -43.43 -30.24 6.76
CA SER A 608 -42.39 -30.69 5.83
C SER A 608 -42.93 -30.98 4.45
N SER A 609 -42.09 -30.79 3.44
CA SER A 609 -42.35 -31.22 2.07
C SER A 609 -41.10 -31.89 1.46
N SER A 610 -41.31 -32.83 0.55
CA SER A 610 -40.21 -33.46 -0.18
C SER A 610 -39.89 -32.67 -1.45
N MET A 611 -38.63 -32.37 -1.69
CA MET A 611 -38.09 -31.81 -2.91
C MET A 611 -37.38 -32.82 -3.81
N ASN A 612 -37.54 -34.11 -3.52
CA ASN A 612 -36.74 -35.17 -4.17
C ASN A 612 -37.02 -35.32 -5.67
N LYS A 613 -38.13 -34.77 -6.17
CA LYS A 613 -38.46 -34.67 -7.61
C LYS A 613 -37.69 -33.53 -8.30
N ASP A 614 -37.33 -32.49 -7.57
CA ASP A 614 -36.73 -31.27 -8.12
C ASP A 614 -35.21 -31.29 -7.98
N CYS A 615 -34.68 -31.92 -6.88
CA CYS A 615 -33.25 -32.07 -6.62
C CYS A 615 -32.98 -33.27 -5.72
N LYS A 616 -31.69 -33.66 -5.58
CA LYS A 616 -31.31 -34.80 -4.70
C LYS A 616 -30.60 -34.34 -3.42
N MET A 617 -29.95 -33.19 -3.45
CA MET A 617 -29.29 -32.61 -2.29
C MET A 617 -29.64 -31.12 -2.17
N LEU A 618 -29.66 -30.58 -0.93
CA LEU A 618 -29.94 -29.18 -0.62
C LEU A 618 -28.92 -28.66 0.40
N PHE A 619 -28.32 -27.49 0.12
CA PHE A 619 -27.20 -27.00 0.89
C PHE A 619 -27.43 -25.60 1.50
N ASP A 620 -28.26 -24.76 0.85
CA ASP A 620 -28.58 -23.41 1.34
C ASP A 620 -29.93 -22.93 0.81
N ILE A 621 -30.51 -21.95 1.50
CA ILE A 621 -31.75 -21.28 1.11
C ILE A 621 -31.66 -19.81 1.40
N LYS A 622 -32.17 -18.97 0.48
CA LYS A 622 -32.40 -17.56 0.67
C LYS A 622 -33.79 -17.20 0.21
N MET A 623 -34.62 -16.78 1.14
CA MET A 623 -35.96 -16.23 0.87
C MET A 623 -35.89 -14.71 0.89
N PHE A 624 -36.48 -14.05 -0.11
CA PHE A 624 -36.58 -12.59 -0.18
C PHE A 624 -37.82 -12.09 0.56
N ASP A 625 -38.90 -12.83 0.42
CA ASP A 625 -40.17 -12.66 1.11
C ASP A 625 -40.82 -14.02 1.39
N GLN A 626 -42.07 -14.03 1.85
CA GLN A 626 -42.77 -15.28 2.13
C GLN A 626 -43.04 -16.17 0.91
N ASN A 627 -42.93 -15.64 -0.31
CA ASN A 627 -43.23 -16.35 -1.55
C ASN A 627 -42.00 -16.59 -2.41
N ASN A 628 -41.09 -15.63 -2.46
CA ASN A 628 -39.98 -15.61 -3.39
C ASN A 628 -38.67 -16.03 -2.72
N GLY A 629 -37.92 -16.92 -3.37
CA GLY A 629 -36.63 -17.34 -2.87
C GLY A 629 -35.89 -18.27 -3.82
N VAL A 630 -34.65 -18.60 -3.45
CA VAL A 630 -33.78 -19.52 -4.18
C VAL A 630 -33.17 -20.56 -3.24
N VAL A 631 -32.86 -21.73 -3.75
CA VAL A 631 -32.09 -22.77 -3.03
C VAL A 631 -30.87 -23.19 -3.81
N CYS A 632 -29.79 -23.49 -3.08
CA CYS A 632 -28.59 -24.14 -3.55
C CYS A 632 -28.76 -25.67 -3.46
N ALA A 633 -28.60 -26.35 -4.58
CA ALA A 633 -28.94 -27.78 -4.70
C ALA A 633 -27.93 -28.54 -5.58
N ALA A 634 -28.18 -29.83 -5.73
CA ALA A 634 -27.49 -30.70 -6.65
C ALA A 634 -28.46 -31.70 -7.33
N THR A 635 -28.08 -32.12 -8.53
CA THR A 635 -28.95 -32.96 -9.36
C THR A 635 -28.94 -34.45 -8.96
N ASP A 636 -27.87 -34.91 -8.33
CA ASP A 636 -27.68 -36.32 -7.94
C ASP A 636 -27.03 -36.43 -6.55
N GLU A 637 -27.33 -37.52 -5.81
CA GLU A 637 -26.66 -37.81 -4.55
C GLU A 637 -25.26 -38.43 -4.76
N ASN A 638 -25.02 -39.08 -5.92
CA ASN A 638 -23.70 -39.48 -6.34
C ASN A 638 -22.96 -38.29 -6.95
N ILE A 639 -21.92 -37.82 -6.24
CA ILE A 639 -21.15 -36.64 -6.64
C ILE A 639 -20.52 -36.77 -8.04
N GLU A 640 -20.14 -37.98 -8.46
CA GLU A 640 -19.57 -38.23 -9.79
C GLU A 640 -20.54 -37.93 -10.94
N LYS A 641 -21.85 -37.95 -10.67
CA LYS A 641 -22.92 -37.66 -11.62
C LYS A 641 -23.59 -36.33 -11.37
N SER A 642 -23.29 -35.71 -10.25
CA SER A 642 -23.95 -34.48 -9.78
C SER A 642 -23.52 -33.27 -10.58
N ASN A 643 -24.49 -32.41 -10.94
CA ASN A 643 -24.29 -31.07 -11.48
C ASN A 643 -24.76 -30.05 -10.45
N ALA A 644 -24.11 -28.92 -10.42
CA ALA A 644 -24.55 -27.78 -9.62
C ALA A 644 -25.93 -27.28 -10.10
N LEU A 645 -26.85 -27.02 -9.15
CA LEU A 645 -28.25 -26.70 -9.44
C LEU A 645 -28.72 -25.52 -8.58
N ILE A 646 -29.45 -24.59 -9.19
CA ILE A 646 -30.19 -23.55 -8.47
C ILE A 646 -31.66 -23.64 -8.85
N LEU A 647 -32.52 -23.69 -7.83
CA LEU A 647 -33.96 -23.66 -8.00
C LEU A 647 -34.53 -22.35 -7.42
N LYS A 648 -35.58 -21.84 -8.04
CA LYS A 648 -36.31 -20.63 -7.61
C LYS A 648 -37.77 -20.96 -7.33
N THR A 649 -38.30 -20.41 -6.26
CA THR A 649 -39.73 -20.43 -5.95
C THR A 649 -40.36 -19.02 -6.04
N SER A 650 -41.66 -18.97 -6.35
CA SER A 650 -42.49 -17.75 -6.27
C SER A 650 -43.80 -17.98 -5.50
N ASP A 651 -43.91 -19.10 -4.82
CA ASP A 651 -45.12 -19.52 -4.07
C ASP A 651 -44.81 -20.07 -2.67
N GLY A 652 -43.69 -19.65 -2.08
CA GLY A 652 -43.26 -20.06 -0.75
C GLY A 652 -42.73 -21.48 -0.64
N GLY A 653 -42.19 -22.00 -1.77
CA GLY A 653 -41.59 -23.33 -1.82
C GLY A 653 -42.57 -24.46 -2.12
N LYS A 654 -43.79 -24.17 -2.56
CA LYS A 654 -44.74 -25.20 -3.01
C LYS A 654 -44.34 -25.75 -4.36
N THR A 655 -43.81 -24.91 -5.24
CA THR A 655 -43.22 -25.30 -6.51
C THR A 655 -41.86 -24.67 -6.74
N TRP A 656 -41.01 -25.34 -7.51
CA TRP A 656 -39.63 -24.92 -7.79
C TRP A 656 -39.33 -24.97 -9.28
N LEU A 657 -38.79 -23.85 -9.80
CA LEU A 657 -38.33 -23.73 -11.17
C LEU A 657 -36.80 -23.87 -11.22
N LYS A 658 -36.31 -24.74 -12.11
CA LYS A 658 -34.88 -24.81 -12.38
C LYS A 658 -34.42 -23.56 -13.16
N VAL A 659 -33.57 -22.76 -12.54
CA VAL A 659 -33.06 -21.48 -13.10
C VAL A 659 -31.58 -21.55 -13.49
N TYR A 660 -30.83 -22.52 -12.96
CA TYR A 660 -29.45 -22.79 -13.32
C TYR A 660 -29.10 -24.27 -13.11
N GLN A 661 -28.33 -24.83 -14.04
CA GLN A 661 -27.68 -26.14 -13.90
C GLN A 661 -26.35 -26.11 -14.65
N SER A 662 -25.25 -26.50 -13.99
CA SER A 662 -23.95 -26.63 -14.66
C SER A 662 -23.95 -27.83 -15.63
N ALA A 663 -23.09 -27.74 -16.66
CA ALA A 663 -22.91 -28.83 -17.62
C ALA A 663 -21.85 -29.88 -17.16
N ARG A 664 -21.16 -29.61 -16.04
CA ARG A 664 -20.02 -30.40 -15.54
C ARG A 664 -20.44 -31.34 -14.43
N PRO A 665 -20.05 -32.60 -14.46
CA PRO A 665 -20.21 -33.53 -13.34
C PRO A 665 -19.26 -33.15 -12.19
N PHE A 666 -19.40 -33.78 -11.04
CA PHE A 666 -18.68 -33.54 -9.81
C PHE A 666 -18.95 -32.16 -9.20
N GLU A 667 -20.05 -31.51 -9.55
CA GLU A 667 -20.34 -30.14 -9.05
C GLU A 667 -21.63 -30.13 -8.22
N THR A 668 -21.61 -29.22 -7.22
CA THR A 668 -22.77 -28.78 -6.44
C THR A 668 -22.78 -27.28 -6.29
N THR A 669 -23.93 -26.63 -6.16
CA THR A 669 -23.97 -25.32 -5.53
C THR A 669 -23.86 -25.47 -4.01
N TRP A 670 -23.34 -24.45 -3.30
CA TRP A 670 -23.12 -24.60 -1.87
C TRP A 670 -23.76 -23.54 -1.01
N LYS A 671 -23.38 -22.25 -1.16
CA LYS A 671 -23.91 -21.14 -0.37
C LYS A 671 -24.28 -19.96 -1.26
N ALA A 672 -25.31 -19.23 -0.83
CA ALA A 672 -25.82 -18.05 -1.52
C ALA A 672 -25.61 -16.78 -0.70
N SER A 673 -25.34 -15.66 -1.38
CA SER A 673 -25.31 -14.32 -0.81
C SER A 673 -26.02 -13.35 -1.73
N PHE A 674 -26.99 -12.60 -1.18
CA PHE A 674 -27.76 -11.60 -1.91
C PHE A 674 -27.61 -10.24 -1.21
N PRO A 675 -26.68 -9.37 -1.65
CA PRO A 675 -26.55 -8.02 -1.12
C PRO A 675 -27.76 -7.15 -1.44
N THR A 676 -28.48 -7.46 -2.52
CA THR A 676 -29.77 -6.87 -2.87
C THR A 676 -30.74 -7.97 -3.34
N GLU A 677 -32.03 -7.69 -3.45
CA GLU A 677 -33.01 -8.63 -3.99
C GLU A 677 -32.77 -9.00 -5.45
N LYS A 678 -32.08 -8.16 -6.22
CA LYS A 678 -31.79 -8.37 -7.65
C LYS A 678 -30.44 -9.04 -7.87
N ILE A 679 -29.43 -8.67 -7.09
CA ILE A 679 -28.06 -9.11 -7.29
C ILE A 679 -27.71 -10.19 -6.26
N GLY A 680 -27.27 -11.35 -6.77
CA GLY A 680 -26.92 -12.48 -5.94
C GLY A 680 -25.75 -13.29 -6.50
N TYR A 681 -25.10 -14.03 -5.61
CA TYR A 681 -23.94 -14.84 -5.87
C TYR A 681 -24.11 -16.21 -5.20
N VAL A 682 -23.68 -17.27 -5.88
CA VAL A 682 -23.72 -18.65 -5.39
C VAL A 682 -22.39 -19.33 -5.67
N THR A 683 -21.81 -19.98 -4.68
CA THR A 683 -20.61 -20.83 -4.87
C THR A 683 -20.93 -22.13 -5.61
N ILE A 684 -20.04 -22.53 -6.51
CA ILE A 684 -20.08 -23.81 -7.25
C ILE A 684 -18.90 -24.64 -6.76
N GLN A 685 -19.16 -25.64 -5.91
CA GLN A 685 -18.12 -26.56 -5.45
C GLN A 685 -17.81 -27.62 -6.49
N SER A 686 -16.54 -27.74 -6.88
CA SER A 686 -16.05 -28.83 -7.70
C SER A 686 -15.39 -29.93 -6.84
N TYR A 687 -15.80 -31.15 -7.06
CA TYR A 687 -15.22 -32.35 -6.47
C TYR A 687 -14.48 -33.19 -7.50
N ASN A 688 -14.17 -32.61 -8.66
CA ASN A 688 -13.48 -33.30 -9.74
C ASN A 688 -12.11 -33.80 -9.26
N PRO A 689 -11.79 -35.12 -9.33
CA PRO A 689 -10.51 -35.61 -8.87
C PRO A 689 -9.34 -35.36 -9.82
N ASP A 690 -9.61 -34.89 -11.05
CA ASP A 690 -8.56 -34.56 -12.01
C ASP A 690 -7.87 -33.22 -11.62
N PRO A 691 -6.56 -33.23 -11.26
CA PRO A 691 -5.84 -32.04 -10.86
C PRO A 691 -5.62 -31.04 -12.01
N ASN A 692 -5.91 -31.41 -13.24
CA ASN A 692 -5.86 -30.51 -14.39
C ASN A 692 -7.13 -29.64 -14.51
N VAL A 693 -8.22 -30.00 -13.83
CA VAL A 693 -9.43 -29.18 -13.73
C VAL A 693 -9.24 -28.16 -12.62
N LYS A 694 -8.56 -27.05 -12.94
CA LYS A 694 -8.13 -26.03 -11.97
C LYS A 694 -9.13 -24.90 -11.79
N GLN A 695 -9.98 -24.64 -12.80
CA GLN A 695 -10.85 -23.47 -12.80
C GLN A 695 -11.99 -23.62 -11.78
N GLN A 696 -11.96 -22.79 -10.74
CA GLN A 696 -13.04 -22.62 -9.77
C GLN A 696 -13.96 -21.48 -10.21
N ARG A 697 -15.27 -21.59 -9.92
CA ARG A 697 -16.31 -20.66 -10.41
C ARG A 697 -17.35 -20.37 -9.35
N ILE A 698 -18.00 -19.21 -9.49
CA ILE A 698 -19.24 -18.88 -8.81
C ILE A 698 -20.29 -18.50 -9.84
N ALA A 699 -21.57 -18.58 -9.49
CA ALA A 699 -22.67 -18.10 -10.29
C ALA A 699 -23.15 -16.73 -9.78
N LYS A 700 -23.44 -15.78 -10.69
CA LYS A 700 -23.97 -14.45 -10.42
C LYS A 700 -25.31 -14.23 -11.10
N THR A 701 -26.23 -13.61 -10.41
CA THR A 701 -27.51 -13.11 -10.97
C THR A 701 -27.62 -11.60 -10.80
N THR A 702 -28.34 -10.94 -11.71
CA THR A 702 -28.65 -9.50 -11.64
C THR A 702 -30.17 -9.23 -11.76
N ASP A 703 -30.98 -10.29 -11.77
CA ASP A 703 -32.45 -10.25 -11.97
C ASP A 703 -33.24 -10.99 -10.89
N GLY A 704 -32.67 -11.09 -9.69
CA GLY A 704 -33.30 -11.76 -8.56
C GLY A 704 -33.33 -13.28 -8.68
N GLY A 705 -32.36 -13.86 -9.38
CA GLY A 705 -32.20 -15.30 -9.50
C GLY A 705 -33.05 -15.94 -10.61
N LEU A 706 -33.55 -15.15 -11.59
CA LEU A 706 -34.22 -15.68 -12.78
C LEU A 706 -33.22 -16.24 -13.77
N THR A 707 -32.09 -15.54 -13.96
CA THR A 707 -30.98 -16.01 -14.80
C THR A 707 -29.66 -15.93 -14.07
N TRP A 708 -28.71 -16.79 -14.44
CA TRP A 708 -27.40 -16.91 -13.78
C TRP A 708 -26.28 -16.99 -14.81
N GLN A 709 -25.19 -16.30 -14.53
CA GLN A 709 -23.95 -16.33 -15.30
C GLN A 709 -22.81 -16.82 -14.42
N GLU A 710 -22.01 -17.76 -14.93
CA GLU A 710 -20.77 -18.17 -14.26
C GLU A 710 -19.70 -17.10 -14.39
N ILE A 711 -18.96 -16.86 -13.31
CA ILE A 711 -17.77 -16.04 -13.29
C ILE A 711 -16.62 -16.82 -12.67
N ASN A 712 -15.41 -16.59 -13.19
CA ASN A 712 -14.21 -17.28 -12.71
C ASN A 712 -13.81 -16.72 -11.35
N LEU A 713 -13.41 -17.62 -10.43
CA LEU A 713 -12.86 -17.26 -9.12
C LEU A 713 -11.33 -17.35 -9.16
N VAL A 714 -10.79 -18.54 -9.39
CA VAL A 714 -9.34 -18.79 -9.39
C VAL A 714 -9.01 -20.07 -10.17
N GLU A 715 -7.79 -20.16 -10.70
CA GLU A 715 -7.23 -21.37 -11.31
C GLU A 715 -6.40 -22.17 -10.30
N ASP A 716 -7.06 -22.79 -9.35
CA ASP A 716 -6.45 -23.65 -8.33
C ASP A 716 -7.39 -24.82 -7.99
N ALA A 717 -7.02 -26.03 -8.37
CA ALA A 717 -7.81 -27.23 -8.09
C ALA A 717 -8.01 -27.50 -6.58
N SER A 718 -7.11 -26.97 -5.72
CA SER A 718 -7.19 -27.14 -4.27
C SER A 718 -8.12 -26.11 -3.59
N ALA A 719 -8.48 -25.04 -4.27
CA ALA A 719 -9.34 -23.98 -3.78
C ALA A 719 -10.81 -24.32 -3.98
N ARG A 720 -11.29 -25.38 -3.35
CA ARG A 720 -12.72 -25.70 -3.37
C ARG A 720 -13.49 -24.68 -2.56
N GLU A 721 -14.52 -24.07 -3.15
CA GLU A 721 -15.31 -23.01 -2.56
C GLU A 721 -16.28 -23.54 -1.51
N PHE A 722 -16.55 -22.75 -0.48
CA PHE A 722 -17.51 -23.03 0.57
C PHE A 722 -18.42 -21.83 0.85
N GLY A 723 -18.03 -20.97 1.78
CA GLY A 723 -18.81 -19.80 2.18
C GLY A 723 -18.76 -18.67 1.16
N ILE A 724 -19.81 -17.85 1.12
CA ILE A 724 -19.85 -16.63 0.33
C ILE A 724 -20.62 -15.58 1.10
N GLY A 725 -20.14 -14.33 1.08
CA GLY A 725 -20.80 -13.18 1.71
C GLY A 725 -20.45 -11.89 0.99
N PHE A 726 -21.45 -11.14 0.56
CA PHE A 726 -21.27 -9.85 -0.10
C PHE A 726 -21.82 -8.72 0.77
N ILE A 727 -21.05 -7.64 0.91
CA ILE A 727 -21.42 -6.40 1.59
C ILE A 727 -22.38 -5.60 0.72
N ASP A 728 -22.05 -5.48 -0.57
CA ASP A 728 -22.81 -4.83 -1.62
C ASP A 728 -22.62 -5.56 -2.95
N GLU A 729 -23.07 -4.97 -4.05
CA GLU A 729 -22.99 -5.56 -5.39
C GLU A 729 -21.56 -5.72 -5.92
N ASN A 730 -20.58 -5.02 -5.36
CA ASN A 730 -19.19 -5.02 -5.80
C ASN A 730 -18.24 -5.69 -4.79
N HIS A 731 -18.50 -5.51 -3.49
CA HIS A 731 -17.60 -5.95 -2.43
C HIS A 731 -18.08 -7.23 -1.77
N GLY A 732 -17.31 -8.30 -1.89
CA GLY A 732 -17.67 -9.60 -1.32
C GLY A 732 -16.50 -10.55 -1.10
N PHE A 733 -16.80 -11.66 -0.44
CA PHE A 733 -15.83 -12.66 0.01
C PHE A 733 -16.29 -14.06 -0.36
N VAL A 734 -15.33 -14.91 -0.74
CA VAL A 734 -15.54 -16.36 -0.93
C VAL A 734 -14.56 -17.10 -0.03
N GLY A 735 -15.07 -17.95 0.84
CA GLY A 735 -14.28 -18.86 1.65
C GLY A 735 -13.96 -20.16 0.92
N THR A 736 -12.76 -20.71 1.11
CA THR A 736 -12.33 -21.96 0.47
C THR A 736 -11.73 -22.96 1.48
N MET A 737 -11.20 -24.09 0.98
CA MET A 737 -10.53 -25.09 1.84
C MET A 737 -9.33 -24.55 2.59
N ASN A 738 -8.49 -23.72 1.95
CA ASN A 738 -7.18 -23.35 2.49
C ASN A 738 -7.06 -21.87 2.84
N SER A 739 -7.90 -21.00 2.24
CA SER A 739 -7.87 -19.55 2.39
C SER A 739 -9.22 -18.95 2.02
N GLY A 740 -9.24 -17.68 1.67
CA GLY A 740 -10.40 -16.99 1.11
C GLY A 740 -9.99 -16.06 -0.02
N TYR A 741 -10.98 -15.54 -0.71
CA TYR A 741 -10.83 -14.54 -1.78
C TYR A 741 -11.77 -13.38 -1.54
N GLU A 742 -11.30 -12.18 -1.85
CA GLU A 742 -12.04 -10.94 -1.79
C GLU A 742 -12.14 -10.32 -3.18
N THR A 743 -13.30 -9.79 -3.51
CA THR A 743 -13.55 -8.96 -4.69
C THR A 743 -14.10 -7.61 -4.27
N ILE A 744 -13.72 -6.57 -5.02
CA ILE A 744 -14.25 -5.20 -4.85
C ILE A 744 -14.88 -4.66 -6.15
N ASP A 745 -15.02 -5.52 -7.16
CA ASP A 745 -15.53 -5.18 -8.50
C ASP A 745 -16.65 -6.12 -8.98
N GLY A 746 -17.32 -6.77 -8.04
CA GLY A 746 -18.46 -7.65 -8.31
C GLY A 746 -18.06 -8.98 -8.92
N GLY A 747 -16.85 -9.48 -8.60
CA GLY A 747 -16.35 -10.78 -9.02
C GLY A 747 -15.58 -10.78 -10.33
N LYS A 748 -15.22 -9.62 -10.88
CA LYS A 748 -14.37 -9.55 -12.07
C LYS A 748 -12.92 -9.88 -11.75
N THR A 749 -12.43 -9.43 -10.58
CA THR A 749 -11.10 -9.76 -10.06
C THR A 749 -11.19 -10.23 -8.60
N TRP A 750 -10.24 -11.07 -8.20
CA TRP A 750 -10.18 -11.64 -6.86
C TRP A 750 -8.78 -11.56 -6.28
N THR A 751 -8.68 -11.20 -5.00
CA THR A 751 -7.44 -11.17 -4.23
C THR A 751 -7.53 -12.15 -3.07
N THR A 752 -6.43 -12.82 -2.72
CA THR A 752 -6.39 -13.73 -1.59
C THR A 752 -6.52 -12.98 -0.26
N ILE A 753 -7.33 -13.51 0.65
CA ILE A 753 -7.53 -12.99 2.01
C ILE A 753 -7.56 -14.15 3.01
N ASP A 754 -7.12 -13.92 4.25
CA ASP A 754 -7.20 -14.92 5.30
C ASP A 754 -8.61 -14.95 5.94
N LEU A 755 -9.38 -15.95 5.60
CA LEU A 755 -10.67 -16.28 6.21
C LEU A 755 -10.63 -17.61 7.00
N GLY A 756 -9.41 -18.11 7.24
CA GLY A 756 -9.20 -19.43 7.84
C GLY A 756 -9.42 -20.59 6.87
N ARG A 757 -9.28 -21.82 7.38
CA ARG A 757 -9.44 -23.04 6.59
C ARG A 757 -10.87 -23.53 6.62
N ALA A 758 -11.30 -24.14 5.49
CA ALA A 758 -12.63 -24.72 5.29
C ALA A 758 -13.75 -23.74 5.72
N CYS A 759 -13.62 -22.49 5.30
CA CYS A 759 -14.56 -21.42 5.62
C CYS A 759 -15.94 -21.73 5.02
N ASN A 760 -16.80 -22.35 5.83
CA ASN A 760 -18.05 -22.97 5.39
C ASN A 760 -19.19 -21.98 5.17
N LYS A 761 -19.22 -20.89 5.93
CA LYS A 761 -20.25 -19.85 5.84
C LYS A 761 -19.64 -18.48 6.11
N ILE A 762 -20.14 -17.49 5.39
CA ILE A 762 -19.86 -16.06 5.65
C ILE A 762 -21.19 -15.38 5.80
N ARG A 763 -21.38 -14.69 6.91
CA ARG A 763 -22.58 -13.91 7.22
C ARG A 763 -22.24 -12.45 7.30
N ILE A 764 -22.87 -11.64 6.47
CA ILE A 764 -22.73 -10.18 6.46
C ILE A 764 -24.03 -9.57 6.97
N TYR A 765 -23.91 -8.61 7.87
CA TYR A 765 -25.00 -7.89 8.48
C TYR A 765 -24.81 -6.39 8.32
N LYS A 766 -25.93 -5.66 8.28
CA LYS A 766 -25.97 -4.19 8.36
C LYS A 766 -26.86 -3.80 9.52
N ASP A 767 -26.39 -2.92 10.40
CA ASP A 767 -27.22 -2.37 11.46
C ASP A 767 -28.15 -1.26 10.93
N ALA A 768 -28.98 -0.70 11.81
CA ALA A 768 -29.92 0.37 11.46
C ALA A 768 -29.22 1.67 11.00
N THR A 769 -27.93 1.85 11.25
CA THR A 769 -27.12 3.00 10.81
C THR A 769 -26.44 2.74 9.46
N GLY A 770 -26.54 1.52 8.92
CA GLY A 770 -25.85 1.08 7.72
C GLY A 770 -24.40 0.56 7.95
N LYS A 771 -23.96 0.51 9.23
CA LYS A 771 -22.64 -0.05 9.56
C LYS A 771 -22.62 -1.54 9.30
N VAL A 772 -21.59 -1.99 8.59
CA VAL A 772 -21.38 -3.40 8.24
C VAL A 772 -20.59 -4.09 9.33
N TYR A 773 -21.00 -5.33 9.65
CA TYR A 773 -20.25 -6.28 10.44
C TYR A 773 -20.49 -7.68 9.87
N GLY A 774 -19.56 -8.59 10.06
CA GLY A 774 -19.69 -9.92 9.48
C GLY A 774 -18.89 -10.96 10.23
N TYR A 775 -19.20 -12.22 9.93
CA TYR A 775 -18.49 -13.36 10.49
C TYR A 775 -18.24 -14.42 9.41
N SER A 776 -17.02 -14.95 9.39
CA SER A 776 -16.70 -16.16 8.66
C SER A 776 -16.48 -17.31 9.64
N ILE A 777 -16.92 -18.49 9.26
CA ILE A 777 -16.85 -19.68 10.11
C ILE A 777 -16.41 -20.92 9.33
N GLY A 778 -15.45 -21.62 9.88
CA GLY A 778 -14.83 -22.83 9.37
C GLY A 778 -14.05 -23.53 10.46
N VAL A 779 -12.80 -23.92 10.22
CA VAL A 779 -11.91 -24.43 11.28
C VAL A 779 -11.70 -23.36 12.35
N ASP A 780 -11.61 -22.11 11.90
CA ASP A 780 -11.52 -20.93 12.75
C ASP A 780 -12.73 -20.00 12.50
N VAL A 781 -12.98 -19.08 13.41
CA VAL A 781 -14.02 -18.04 13.30
C VAL A 781 -13.34 -16.70 13.22
N PHE A 782 -13.77 -15.86 12.26
CA PHE A 782 -13.28 -14.50 12.11
C PHE A 782 -14.46 -13.52 12.15
N LYS A 783 -14.19 -12.29 12.59
CA LYS A 783 -15.10 -11.16 12.59
C LYS A 783 -14.55 -10.05 11.70
N LEU A 784 -15.43 -9.49 10.84
CA LEU A 784 -15.17 -8.33 10.00
C LEU A 784 -15.44 -7.03 10.78
#